data_40d2eb68b24521edaf895f054f63164f
#
_entry.id   40d2eb68b24521edaf895f054f63164f
#
_cell.length_a   1.000
_cell.length_b   1.000
_cell.length_c   1.000
_cell.angle_alpha   90.00
_cell.angle_beta   90.00
_cell.angle_gamma   90.00
#
_symmetry.space_group_name_H-M   'P 1'
#
loop_
_entity.id
_entity.type
_entity.pdbx_description
1 polymer ?
#
loop_
_entity_poly.entity_id
_entity_poly.type
_entity_poly.pdbx_seq_one_letter_code
_entity_poly.pdbx_strand_id
1 'polypeptide(L)'
;MIFCILPVFLAATASVVVEVDASSAPEQAQWAENELEPTLKKWYSRLIAEYPSKDWSASEKVKVGFVDPPQTGAPAYTTGDSISLDRKWFSANRDSEGMGCAIHELMHVVQSYPGGGRSIPWWLTEGIADYVRWYVFEPEKKGCETDLSRMDVRYDGGYRQTANFLDYVERKHPGTVRSLNAVGRLGRYSPGVWRRITGRELWSLGGEWKGILDADAPRKPGDVVVSAAEAFVTAYWDCTRSQFVKHKGKNELLDYWLSAHAYEMLLDLAVRYPRNDFRSMAEMFFDGFKAARGDWRANEFNDDLLWWVIADCHAYPVLKNPALLKDAREMMDFIIGKQCDGVLGGGVWWKSSERGGKHACSCYPAVIAACELYSITGDRKYLEAASSIYAWSRENLFDKSAGCVFDAKHADGKVDRTCYTYNVGTAIGAALRLGKLTGAKGFREDAALAADWLMDRMSRGEVMRGRGQGDGGAFNGIAVRYLAEFAALPQGARAREYLKINARTAFAHMRKADGLCGPDWDVAPADGFDIEAQTACSALTLFLCAPEGTFSRRPAGVVRTMTYNIRNSHDDRGSENDWAKRRDDLVAVIRAQGPDVIGFQEVLLDQREWLMEQFKDYVFVGDGRGADRKSDESASIAFRKNRFTAVDKGTFWLSETPDTPGKKGWGAACPRVCSYAILKDKSTGKAFCFANTHTDHVSELAREKGMLLVIERMKVFGKGAPIVFTGDHNCQETEAPAIAVSKLLRNAMAVSKTPPMGPWRSFTGWKWRDWERPAAKALSLPRAERNAPGGDFGSRIDYIYVSPGVKVRSCRTVSTPRPGRNLYPSDHFPVVADVEF
;
A
#
# COMPACT_ATOMS: atom_id res chain seq x y z
N MET A 1 -0.35 31.40 23.62
CA MET A 1 -1.51 32.07 24.21
C MET A 1 -1.98 33.12 23.22
N ILE A 2 -2.89 32.76 22.32
CA ILE A 2 -3.63 33.72 21.49
C ILE A 2 -5.07 33.28 21.59
N PHE A 3 -5.83 33.98 22.42
CA PHE A 3 -7.28 33.83 22.48
C PHE A 3 -7.88 34.46 21.23
N CYS A 4 -8.35 33.67 20.27
CA CYS A 4 -9.29 34.11 19.26
C CYS A 4 -10.68 34.13 19.88
N ILE A 5 -11.12 35.30 20.28
CA ILE A 5 -12.51 35.59 20.59
C ILE A 5 -13.24 35.59 19.25
N LEU A 6 -14.00 34.53 18.98
CA LEU A 6 -14.96 34.52 17.88
C LEU A 6 -16.14 35.44 18.27
N PRO A 7 -16.59 36.32 17.36
CA PRO A 7 -17.77 37.13 17.62
C PRO A 7 -19.01 36.23 17.73
N VAL A 8 -19.73 36.38 18.82
CA VAL A 8 -21.07 35.83 18.96
C VAL A 8 -21.95 36.57 17.97
N PHE A 9 -22.22 35.95 16.84
CA PHE A 9 -23.32 36.38 16.00
C PHE A 9 -24.61 36.07 16.73
N LEU A 10 -25.27 37.07 17.26
CA LEU A 10 -26.70 37.01 17.57
C LEU A 10 -27.44 36.79 16.26
N ALA A 11 -27.70 35.52 15.92
CA ALA A 11 -28.68 35.17 14.92
C ALA A 11 -30.04 35.65 15.43
N ALA A 12 -30.73 36.45 14.68
CA ALA A 12 -32.13 36.78 14.93
C ALA A 12 -32.89 35.50 15.20
N THR A 13 -33.52 35.35 16.34
CA THR A 13 -34.35 34.21 16.70
C THR A 13 -35.59 34.24 15.79
N ALA A 14 -35.51 33.55 14.67
CA ALA A 14 -36.72 33.12 13.96
C ALA A 14 -37.56 32.35 14.98
N SER A 15 -38.85 32.66 15.06
CA SER A 15 -39.76 31.98 16.01
C SER A 15 -39.94 30.53 15.47
N VAL A 16 -39.12 29.59 15.96
CA VAL A 16 -39.28 28.16 15.64
C VAL A 16 -40.58 27.65 16.22
N VAL A 17 -41.32 26.90 15.43
CA VAL A 17 -42.58 26.30 15.79
C VAL A 17 -42.41 24.82 15.91
N VAL A 18 -42.81 24.26 17.05
CA VAL A 18 -42.99 22.83 17.22
C VAL A 18 -44.49 22.61 17.41
N GLU A 19 -45.11 21.83 16.56
CA GLU A 19 -46.52 21.47 16.66
C GLU A 19 -46.64 19.99 17.00
N VAL A 20 -47.35 19.68 18.05
CA VAL A 20 -47.66 18.29 18.46
C VAL A 20 -49.14 18.00 18.17
N ASP A 21 -49.38 17.07 17.24
CA ASP A 21 -50.71 16.58 16.93
C ASP A 21 -51.00 15.30 17.72
N ALA A 22 -51.82 15.39 18.73
CA ALA A 22 -52.28 14.27 19.55
C ALA A 22 -53.71 13.76 19.13
N SER A 23 -54.22 14.17 17.97
CA SER A 23 -55.56 13.80 17.51
C SER A 23 -55.76 12.29 17.36
N SER A 24 -54.70 11.55 17.01
CA SER A 24 -54.70 10.10 16.90
C SER A 24 -54.44 9.38 18.27
N ALA A 25 -54.10 10.11 19.33
CA ALA A 25 -53.84 9.61 20.66
C ALA A 25 -54.44 10.52 21.76
N PRO A 26 -55.78 10.59 21.87
CA PRO A 26 -56.47 11.50 22.80
C PRO A 26 -56.02 11.32 24.24
N GLU A 27 -55.62 10.12 24.64
CA GLU A 27 -55.11 9.80 25.95
C GLU A 27 -53.76 10.49 26.28
N GLN A 28 -53.04 10.97 25.23
CA GLN A 28 -51.79 11.70 25.34
C GLN A 28 -51.97 13.23 25.26
N ALA A 29 -53.17 13.71 24.89
CA ALA A 29 -53.40 15.11 24.55
C ALA A 29 -52.97 16.08 25.66
N GLN A 30 -53.32 15.80 26.91
CA GLN A 30 -52.98 16.65 28.04
C GLN A 30 -51.46 16.68 28.31
N TRP A 31 -50.79 15.52 28.20
CA TRP A 31 -49.33 15.46 28.32
C TRP A 31 -48.64 16.11 27.15
N ALA A 32 -49.13 15.93 25.96
CA ALA A 32 -48.62 16.57 24.76
C ALA A 32 -48.64 18.11 24.85
N GLU A 33 -49.74 18.66 25.30
CA GLU A 33 -49.92 20.10 25.48
C GLU A 33 -49.09 20.68 26.62
N ASN A 34 -49.14 20.03 27.80
CA ASN A 34 -48.55 20.60 29.01
C ASN A 34 -47.06 20.35 29.17
N GLU A 35 -46.52 19.27 28.61
CA GLU A 35 -45.14 18.84 28.82
C GLU A 35 -44.33 18.63 27.54
N LEU A 36 -44.85 17.82 26.59
CA LEU A 36 -44.08 17.42 25.42
C LEU A 36 -43.75 18.62 24.49
N GLU A 37 -44.79 19.33 24.03
CA GLU A 37 -44.65 20.45 23.10
C GLU A 37 -43.80 21.60 23.71
N PRO A 38 -44.05 22.05 24.95
CA PRO A 38 -43.20 23.09 25.54
C PRO A 38 -41.73 22.66 25.68
N THR A 39 -41.50 21.39 26.05
CA THR A 39 -40.15 20.84 26.23
C THR A 39 -39.45 20.74 24.89
N LEU A 40 -40.07 20.19 23.88
CA LEU A 40 -39.46 20.09 22.53
C LEU A 40 -39.17 21.45 21.93
N LYS A 41 -40.06 22.44 22.08
CA LYS A 41 -39.87 23.81 21.64
C LYS A 41 -38.65 24.47 22.28
N LYS A 42 -38.55 24.33 23.62
CA LYS A 42 -37.40 24.81 24.37
C LYS A 42 -36.10 24.15 23.92
N TRP A 43 -36.10 22.82 23.78
CA TRP A 43 -34.90 22.08 23.41
C TRP A 43 -34.54 22.24 21.93
N TYR A 44 -35.48 22.38 21.03
CA TYR A 44 -35.19 22.65 19.63
C TYR A 44 -34.38 23.94 19.47
N SER A 45 -34.83 25.03 20.12
CA SER A 45 -34.11 26.28 20.13
C SER A 45 -32.69 26.17 20.71
N ARG A 46 -32.56 25.36 21.79
CA ARG A 46 -31.27 25.10 22.42
C ARG A 46 -30.33 24.33 21.52
N LEU A 47 -30.80 23.23 20.93
CA LEU A 47 -29.99 22.37 20.05
C LEU A 47 -29.53 23.10 18.79
N ILE A 48 -30.38 23.96 18.18
CA ILE A 48 -29.96 24.82 17.06
C ILE A 48 -28.79 25.71 17.47
N ALA A 49 -28.86 26.30 18.65
CA ALA A 49 -27.80 27.18 19.14
C ALA A 49 -26.51 26.43 19.51
N GLU A 50 -26.64 25.22 20.06
CA GLU A 50 -25.49 24.40 20.46
C GLU A 50 -24.79 23.69 19.29
N TYR A 51 -25.53 23.38 18.20
CA TYR A 51 -25.02 22.63 17.05
C TYR A 51 -25.11 23.44 15.73
N PRO A 52 -24.59 24.67 15.64
CA PRO A 52 -24.61 25.45 14.41
C PRO A 52 -23.66 24.87 13.36
N SER A 53 -23.91 25.14 12.11
CA SER A 53 -22.96 24.95 11.02
C SER A 53 -23.11 25.99 9.93
N LYS A 54 -22.01 26.26 9.21
CA LYS A 54 -22.00 27.19 8.10
C LYS A 54 -22.94 26.68 7.01
N ASP A 55 -23.68 27.60 6.40
CA ASP A 55 -24.59 27.32 5.29
C ASP A 55 -25.75 26.33 5.61
N TRP A 56 -26.10 26.19 6.91
CA TRP A 56 -27.25 25.43 7.38
C TRP A 56 -28.22 26.33 8.14
N SER A 57 -29.49 26.18 7.85
CA SER A 57 -30.60 26.78 8.61
C SER A 57 -31.52 25.69 9.13
N ALA A 58 -31.95 25.87 10.37
CA ALA A 58 -32.90 24.96 10.97
C ALA A 58 -34.27 25.06 10.29
N SER A 59 -35.05 23.98 10.34
CA SER A 59 -36.45 24.04 9.94
C SER A 59 -37.20 25.01 10.79
N GLU A 60 -38.01 25.87 10.17
CA GLU A 60 -38.85 26.81 10.91
C GLU A 60 -39.97 26.12 11.66
N LYS A 61 -40.35 24.91 11.24
CA LYS A 61 -41.47 24.15 11.78
C LYS A 61 -41.09 22.66 11.91
N VAL A 62 -41.27 22.12 13.11
CA VAL A 62 -41.17 20.66 13.40
C VAL A 62 -42.56 20.13 13.71
N LYS A 63 -42.95 19.04 13.05
CA LYS A 63 -44.21 18.35 13.28
C LYS A 63 -43.96 17.09 14.09
N VAL A 64 -44.77 16.90 15.14
CA VAL A 64 -44.70 15.70 15.99
C VAL A 64 -46.10 15.08 16.04
N GLY A 65 -46.22 13.80 15.73
CA GLY A 65 -47.49 13.11 15.72
C GLY A 65 -47.41 11.70 16.31
N PHE A 66 -48.54 11.23 16.85
CA PHE A 66 -48.65 9.85 17.33
C PHE A 66 -49.13 8.95 16.20
N VAL A 67 -48.49 7.78 16.07
CA VAL A 67 -48.83 6.78 15.06
C VAL A 67 -49.10 5.42 15.75
N ASP A 68 -49.96 4.59 15.16
CA ASP A 68 -50.02 3.17 15.51
C ASP A 68 -48.65 2.52 15.15
N PRO A 69 -48.30 1.37 15.81
CA PRO A 69 -46.93 0.90 15.80
C PRO A 69 -46.27 0.99 14.41
N PRO A 70 -45.15 1.69 14.28
CA PRO A 70 -44.49 1.80 13.02
C PRO A 70 -44.04 0.44 12.49
N GLN A 71 -44.01 0.26 11.19
CA GLN A 71 -43.54 -0.99 10.55
C GLN A 71 -42.08 -1.35 10.96
N THR A 72 -41.36 -0.42 11.56
CA THR A 72 -39.96 -0.56 12.00
C THR A 72 -39.81 -1.21 13.37
N GLY A 73 -40.87 -1.28 14.18
CA GLY A 73 -40.80 -1.73 15.58
C GLY A 73 -40.05 -0.79 16.56
N ALA A 74 -39.63 0.40 16.08
CA ALA A 74 -38.97 1.39 16.92
C ALA A 74 -40.01 2.23 17.71
N PRO A 75 -39.70 2.73 18.92
CA PRO A 75 -40.60 3.57 19.70
C PRO A 75 -40.90 4.91 19.07
N ALA A 76 -40.02 5.41 18.23
CA ALA A 76 -40.19 6.65 17.47
C ALA A 76 -39.27 6.64 16.23
N TYR A 77 -39.51 7.55 15.27
CA TYR A 77 -38.60 7.79 14.17
C TYR A 77 -38.80 9.19 13.57
N THR A 78 -37.74 9.71 12.96
CA THR A 78 -37.74 11.03 12.33
C THR A 78 -37.60 10.91 10.80
N THR A 79 -38.42 11.69 10.07
CA THR A 79 -38.29 11.84 8.63
C THR A 79 -38.33 13.33 8.27
N GLY A 80 -37.21 13.89 7.86
CA GLY A 80 -37.07 15.32 7.60
C GLY A 80 -37.33 16.16 8.85
N ASP A 81 -38.39 16.96 8.85
CA ASP A 81 -38.83 17.79 9.96
C ASP A 81 -40.02 17.21 10.73
N SER A 82 -40.34 15.94 10.51
CA SER A 82 -41.49 15.24 11.10
C SER A 82 -41.02 14.09 12.01
N ILE A 83 -41.51 14.09 13.25
CA ILE A 83 -41.26 13.06 14.27
C ILE A 83 -42.54 12.23 14.45
N SER A 84 -42.43 10.90 14.36
CA SER A 84 -43.51 9.97 14.58
C SER A 84 -43.28 9.18 15.87
N LEU A 85 -44.23 9.22 16.77
CA LEU A 85 -44.14 8.58 18.11
C LEU A 85 -45.09 7.38 18.18
N ASP A 86 -44.65 6.19 18.58
CA ASP A 86 -45.48 5.01 18.74
C ASP A 86 -46.48 5.26 19.91
N ARG A 87 -47.75 5.38 19.62
CA ARG A 87 -48.78 5.67 20.53
C ARG A 87 -48.84 4.71 21.75
N LYS A 88 -48.70 3.40 21.51
CA LYS A 88 -48.76 2.38 22.56
C LYS A 88 -47.54 2.43 23.43
N TRP A 89 -46.34 2.55 22.84
CA TRP A 89 -45.11 2.63 23.58
C TRP A 89 -45.07 3.91 24.45
N PHE A 90 -45.44 5.05 23.89
CA PHE A 90 -45.49 6.31 24.68
C PHE A 90 -46.55 6.29 25.76
N SER A 91 -47.71 5.63 25.57
CA SER A 91 -48.68 5.44 26.65
C SER A 91 -48.09 4.65 27.84
N ALA A 92 -47.21 3.70 27.59
CA ALA A 92 -46.60 2.88 28.64
C ALA A 92 -45.33 3.52 29.24
N ASN A 93 -44.60 4.41 28.48
CA ASN A 93 -43.26 4.87 28.86
C ASN A 93 -43.13 6.39 28.98
N ARG A 94 -44.23 7.18 28.86
CA ARG A 94 -44.12 8.66 28.86
C ARG A 94 -43.43 9.22 30.12
N ASP A 95 -43.76 8.67 31.29
CA ASP A 95 -43.25 9.12 32.58
C ASP A 95 -41.84 8.59 32.90
N SER A 96 -41.30 7.71 32.09
CA SER A 96 -39.96 7.13 32.22
C SER A 96 -38.98 7.54 31.15
N GLU A 97 -39.14 7.01 29.93
CA GLU A 97 -38.24 7.22 28.80
C GLU A 97 -38.82 8.07 27.66
N GLY A 98 -40.15 8.37 27.68
CA GLY A 98 -40.87 9.00 26.59
C GLY A 98 -40.26 10.36 26.20
N MET A 99 -40.04 11.23 27.16
CA MET A 99 -39.47 12.54 26.85
C MET A 99 -38.04 12.45 26.29
N GLY A 100 -37.20 11.59 26.87
CA GLY A 100 -35.85 11.37 26.39
C GLY A 100 -35.81 10.80 24.94
N CYS A 101 -36.77 9.89 24.63
CA CYS A 101 -36.93 9.37 23.28
C CYS A 101 -37.34 10.47 22.27
N ALA A 102 -38.26 11.36 22.66
CA ALA A 102 -38.65 12.48 21.81
C ALA A 102 -37.49 13.51 21.59
N ILE A 103 -36.62 13.69 22.57
CA ILE A 103 -35.41 14.52 22.41
C ILE A 103 -34.38 13.88 21.50
N HIS A 104 -34.21 12.55 21.55
CA HIS A 104 -33.39 11.81 20.62
C HIS A 104 -33.85 12.07 19.18
N GLU A 105 -35.13 11.92 18.91
CA GLU A 105 -35.71 12.18 17.59
C GLU A 105 -35.59 13.66 17.17
N LEU A 106 -35.74 14.57 18.12
CA LEU A 106 -35.56 15.99 17.84
C LEU A 106 -34.12 16.31 17.42
N MET A 107 -33.14 15.57 17.94
CA MET A 107 -31.75 15.72 17.49
C MET A 107 -31.57 15.28 16.04
N HIS A 108 -32.30 14.27 15.56
CA HIS A 108 -32.29 13.89 14.14
C HIS A 108 -32.83 15.01 13.23
N VAL A 109 -33.85 15.77 13.65
CA VAL A 109 -34.28 16.98 12.92
C VAL A 109 -33.12 17.99 12.84
N VAL A 110 -32.39 18.19 13.94
CA VAL A 110 -31.25 19.11 13.99
C VAL A 110 -30.05 18.59 13.21
N GLN A 111 -29.82 17.29 13.17
CA GLN A 111 -28.76 16.69 12.34
C GLN A 111 -28.95 17.00 10.86
N SER A 112 -30.16 16.87 10.32
CA SER A 112 -30.49 17.27 8.94
C SER A 112 -29.43 16.82 7.93
N TYR A 113 -28.97 15.57 8.02
CA TYR A 113 -27.89 15.05 7.18
C TYR A 113 -28.38 14.77 5.76
N PRO A 114 -27.62 15.18 4.71
CA PRO A 114 -28.00 14.92 3.33
C PRO A 114 -27.99 13.40 3.03
N GLY A 115 -28.71 13.03 1.95
CA GLY A 115 -28.77 11.63 1.52
C GLY A 115 -29.52 10.67 2.47
N GLY A 116 -30.47 11.18 3.27
CA GLY A 116 -31.25 10.35 4.20
C GLY A 116 -30.41 9.76 5.33
N GLY A 117 -29.43 10.53 5.86
CA GLY A 117 -28.55 10.09 6.95
C GLY A 117 -27.28 9.37 6.50
N ARG A 118 -27.09 9.16 5.18
CA ARG A 118 -25.91 8.41 4.67
C ARG A 118 -24.63 9.24 4.58
N SER A 119 -24.64 10.49 4.96
CA SER A 119 -23.48 11.39 4.92
C SER A 119 -22.48 11.16 6.05
N ILE A 120 -22.84 10.36 7.02
CA ILE A 120 -22.06 9.98 8.21
C ILE A 120 -22.45 8.56 8.60
N PRO A 121 -21.58 7.72 9.21
CA PRO A 121 -21.94 6.37 9.62
C PRO A 121 -23.15 6.34 10.55
N TRP A 122 -24.05 5.38 10.36
CA TRP A 122 -25.30 5.27 11.14
C TRP A 122 -25.03 5.23 12.65
N TRP A 123 -23.98 4.48 13.08
CA TRP A 123 -23.63 4.39 14.49
C TRP A 123 -23.30 5.76 15.11
N LEU A 124 -22.75 6.67 14.32
CA LEU A 124 -22.42 8.04 14.75
C LEU A 124 -23.65 8.95 14.72
N THR A 125 -24.56 8.76 13.75
CA THR A 125 -25.85 9.43 13.71
C THR A 125 -26.64 9.14 14.97
N GLU A 126 -26.85 7.87 15.26
CA GLU A 126 -27.57 7.42 16.45
C GLU A 126 -26.82 7.74 17.76
N GLY A 127 -25.49 7.60 17.71
CA GLY A 127 -24.64 7.93 18.87
C GLY A 127 -24.67 9.39 19.25
N ILE A 128 -24.74 10.33 18.30
CA ILE A 128 -24.88 11.78 18.58
C ILE A 128 -26.28 12.07 19.16
N ALA A 129 -27.33 11.43 18.65
CA ALA A 129 -28.67 11.63 19.17
C ALA A 129 -28.79 11.09 20.62
N ASP A 130 -28.25 9.91 20.90
CA ASP A 130 -28.18 9.35 22.24
C ASP A 130 -27.24 10.11 23.16
N TYR A 131 -26.14 10.69 22.68
CA TYR A 131 -25.29 11.59 23.46
C TYR A 131 -26.08 12.80 23.95
N VAL A 132 -26.85 13.43 23.05
CA VAL A 132 -27.73 14.55 23.43
C VAL A 132 -28.78 14.12 24.43
N ARG A 133 -29.43 12.98 24.22
CA ARG A 133 -30.42 12.43 25.17
C ARG A 133 -29.80 12.20 26.55
N TRP A 134 -28.75 11.37 26.64
CA TRP A 134 -28.27 10.80 27.89
C TRP A 134 -27.22 11.63 28.63
N TYR A 135 -26.47 12.50 27.92
CA TYR A 135 -25.43 13.33 28.56
C TYR A 135 -25.76 14.82 28.61
N VAL A 136 -26.73 15.28 27.78
CA VAL A 136 -27.11 16.69 27.72
C VAL A 136 -28.51 16.93 28.26
N PHE A 137 -29.47 16.06 27.92
CA PHE A 137 -30.87 16.23 28.34
C PHE A 137 -31.17 15.61 29.69
N GLU A 138 -30.87 14.33 29.91
CA GLU A 138 -31.19 13.58 31.15
C GLU A 138 -29.96 12.89 31.76
N PRO A 139 -28.86 13.60 32.06
CA PRO A 139 -27.61 13.00 32.52
C PRO A 139 -27.73 12.26 33.86
N GLU A 140 -28.70 12.65 34.69
CA GLU A 140 -28.98 12.04 36.01
C GLU A 140 -29.50 10.60 35.90
N LYS A 141 -30.09 10.21 34.75
CA LYS A 141 -30.61 8.86 34.52
C LYS A 141 -29.53 7.82 34.24
N LYS A 142 -28.30 8.26 33.91
CA LYS A 142 -27.14 7.39 33.63
C LYS A 142 -27.40 6.27 32.62
N GLY A 143 -28.25 6.50 31.63
CA GLY A 143 -28.75 5.47 30.71
C GLY A 143 -27.73 4.89 29.76
N CYS A 144 -26.52 5.48 29.69
CA CYS A 144 -25.40 5.03 28.84
C CYS A 144 -24.24 4.41 29.66
N GLU A 145 -24.46 4.00 30.90
CA GLU A 145 -23.42 3.25 31.60
C GLU A 145 -23.11 1.97 30.85
N THR A 146 -21.84 1.80 30.49
CA THR A 146 -21.37 0.75 29.57
C THR A 146 -20.27 -0.06 30.25
N ASP A 147 -20.45 -1.37 30.36
CA ASP A 147 -19.39 -2.27 30.86
C ASP A 147 -18.31 -2.43 29.79
N LEU A 148 -17.25 -1.63 29.90
CA LEU A 148 -16.14 -1.59 28.94
C LEU A 148 -15.27 -2.87 28.93
N SER A 149 -15.44 -3.77 29.93
CA SER A 149 -14.71 -5.04 29.96
C SER A 149 -15.24 -6.06 28.95
N ARG A 150 -16.47 -5.89 28.48
CA ARG A 150 -17.11 -6.81 27.56
C ARG A 150 -16.47 -6.70 26.16
N MET A 151 -16.25 -7.86 25.53
CA MET A 151 -15.62 -7.95 24.19
C MET A 151 -16.47 -7.37 23.06
N ASP A 152 -17.80 -7.43 23.20
CA ASP A 152 -18.78 -6.97 22.22
C ASP A 152 -19.06 -5.46 22.29
N VAL A 153 -18.56 -4.77 23.32
CA VAL A 153 -18.69 -3.31 23.44
C VAL A 153 -17.69 -2.61 22.55
N ARG A 154 -18.19 -1.76 21.65
CA ARG A 154 -17.39 -1.06 20.64
C ARG A 154 -17.79 0.41 20.57
N TYR A 155 -16.83 1.30 20.23
CA TYR A 155 -17.11 2.73 20.02
C TYR A 155 -18.11 2.97 18.87
N ASP A 156 -18.13 2.05 17.88
CA ASP A 156 -19.01 2.06 16.71
C ASP A 156 -20.22 1.11 16.85
N GLY A 157 -20.59 0.75 18.06
CA GLY A 157 -21.71 -0.11 18.35
C GLY A 157 -23.10 0.56 18.22
N GLY A 158 -23.14 1.85 17.95
CA GLY A 158 -24.34 2.65 17.84
C GLY A 158 -24.97 3.02 19.19
N TYR A 159 -26.03 3.85 19.17
CA TYR A 159 -26.83 4.22 20.33
C TYR A 159 -26.00 4.51 21.60
N ARG A 160 -26.38 3.92 22.72
CA ARG A 160 -25.80 4.12 24.06
C ARG A 160 -24.29 3.84 24.12
N GLN A 161 -23.77 2.85 23.35
CA GLN A 161 -22.33 2.56 23.34
C GLN A 161 -21.54 3.69 22.74
N THR A 162 -21.99 4.16 21.58
CA THR A 162 -21.36 5.30 20.91
C THR A 162 -21.54 6.58 21.69
N ALA A 163 -22.70 6.81 22.32
CA ALA A 163 -22.93 7.97 23.17
C ALA A 163 -21.95 8.02 24.36
N ASN A 164 -21.69 6.88 25.00
CA ASN A 164 -20.68 6.77 26.05
C ASN A 164 -19.27 7.08 25.56
N PHE A 165 -18.91 6.57 24.38
CA PHE A 165 -17.64 6.89 23.74
C PHE A 165 -17.55 8.39 23.39
N LEU A 166 -18.61 8.99 22.84
CA LEU A 166 -18.65 10.42 22.52
C LEU A 166 -18.51 11.30 23.75
N ASP A 167 -19.13 10.94 24.88
CA ASP A 167 -18.95 11.65 26.13
C ASP A 167 -17.50 11.60 26.64
N TYR A 168 -16.86 10.42 26.54
CA TYR A 168 -15.44 10.28 26.84
C TYR A 168 -14.56 11.20 25.98
N VAL A 169 -14.84 11.26 24.66
CA VAL A 169 -14.06 12.09 23.73
C VAL A 169 -14.35 13.57 23.96
N GLU A 170 -15.61 13.97 24.15
CA GLU A 170 -16.01 15.37 24.36
C GLU A 170 -15.38 15.96 25.63
N ARG A 171 -15.27 15.17 26.70
CA ARG A 171 -14.60 15.62 27.95
C ARG A 171 -13.11 15.87 27.73
N LYS A 172 -12.44 15.11 26.86
CA LYS A 172 -11.00 15.27 26.55
C LYS A 172 -10.73 16.29 25.45
N HIS A 173 -11.63 16.39 24.51
CA HIS A 173 -11.55 17.23 23.32
C HIS A 173 -12.87 17.99 23.13
N PRO A 174 -13.13 19.05 23.92
CA PRO A 174 -14.39 19.79 23.89
C PRO A 174 -14.72 20.33 22.50
N GLY A 175 -15.98 20.23 22.08
CA GLY A 175 -16.46 20.63 20.76
C GLY A 175 -16.37 19.57 19.69
N THR A 176 -15.94 18.36 20.01
CA THR A 176 -15.85 17.23 19.06
C THR A 176 -17.20 16.86 18.50
N VAL A 177 -18.23 16.65 19.35
CA VAL A 177 -19.57 16.26 18.92
C VAL A 177 -20.20 17.32 18.01
N ARG A 178 -20.04 18.61 18.35
CA ARG A 178 -20.46 19.73 17.50
C ARG A 178 -19.78 19.70 16.13
N SER A 179 -18.46 19.48 16.11
CA SER A 179 -17.68 19.45 14.88
C SER A 179 -18.05 18.25 14.00
N LEU A 180 -18.29 17.08 14.59
CA LEU A 180 -18.75 15.90 13.87
C LEU A 180 -20.14 16.10 13.26
N ASN A 181 -21.08 16.69 14.00
CA ASN A 181 -22.39 17.05 13.49
C ASN A 181 -22.32 18.01 12.29
N ALA A 182 -21.46 19.05 12.39
CA ALA A 182 -21.24 19.98 11.29
C ALA A 182 -20.65 19.31 10.05
N VAL A 183 -19.71 18.37 10.22
CA VAL A 183 -19.13 17.57 9.12
C VAL A 183 -20.18 16.66 8.47
N GLY A 184 -21.07 16.04 9.26
CA GLY A 184 -22.19 15.25 8.79
C GLY A 184 -23.11 16.06 7.88
N ARG A 185 -23.50 17.27 8.29
CA ARG A 185 -24.34 18.18 7.47
C ARG A 185 -23.68 18.57 6.16
N LEU A 186 -22.38 18.76 6.14
CA LEU A 186 -21.63 19.08 4.91
C LEU A 186 -21.42 17.89 3.99
N GLY A 187 -21.81 16.67 4.39
CA GLY A 187 -21.52 15.49 3.62
C GLY A 187 -20.01 15.20 3.48
N ARG A 188 -19.19 15.60 4.46
CA ARG A 188 -17.71 15.53 4.38
C ARG A 188 -17.08 14.62 5.43
N TYR A 189 -17.84 13.68 5.96
CA TYR A 189 -17.29 12.73 6.91
C TYR A 189 -16.25 11.82 6.23
N SER A 190 -15.15 11.61 6.93
CA SER A 190 -14.16 10.59 6.64
C SER A 190 -13.50 10.18 7.96
N PRO A 191 -12.89 9.01 8.08
CA PRO A 191 -12.18 8.59 9.30
C PRO A 191 -11.15 9.62 9.80
N GLY A 192 -10.47 10.29 8.89
CA GLY A 192 -9.49 11.33 9.21
C GLY A 192 -10.06 12.59 9.85
N VAL A 193 -11.40 12.73 9.95
CA VAL A 193 -12.04 13.87 10.64
C VAL A 193 -11.68 13.88 12.12
N TRP A 194 -11.62 12.72 12.75
CA TRP A 194 -11.28 12.58 14.16
C TRP A 194 -9.89 13.14 14.46
N ARG A 195 -8.91 12.80 13.62
CA ARG A 195 -7.56 13.34 13.75
C ARG A 195 -7.51 14.87 13.56
N ARG A 196 -8.30 15.41 12.63
CA ARG A 196 -8.37 16.86 12.42
C ARG A 196 -8.97 17.59 13.63
N ILE A 197 -9.99 17.01 14.26
CA ILE A 197 -10.69 17.62 15.40
C ILE A 197 -9.92 17.41 16.70
N THR A 198 -9.46 16.20 16.98
CA THR A 198 -8.90 15.78 18.28
C THR A 198 -7.37 15.66 18.28
N GLY A 199 -6.74 15.69 17.10
CA GLY A 199 -5.33 15.32 16.94
C GLY A 199 -5.04 13.83 17.10
N ARG A 200 -6.08 12.97 17.24
CA ARG A 200 -5.98 11.53 17.51
C ARG A 200 -6.78 10.72 16.48
N GLU A 201 -6.32 9.53 16.18
CA GLU A 201 -7.05 8.59 15.33
C GLU A 201 -8.27 8.01 16.09
N LEU A 202 -9.37 7.76 15.39
CA LEU A 202 -10.60 7.19 15.96
C LEU A 202 -10.33 5.90 16.73
N TRP A 203 -9.59 4.96 16.15
CA TRP A 203 -9.25 3.68 16.81
C TRP A 203 -8.41 3.89 18.08
N SER A 204 -7.57 4.93 18.13
CA SER A 204 -6.77 5.27 19.30
C SER A 204 -7.65 5.81 20.42
N LEU A 205 -8.60 6.68 20.09
CA LEU A 205 -9.61 7.18 21.05
C LEU A 205 -10.47 6.04 21.59
N GLY A 206 -10.91 5.11 20.70
CA GLY A 206 -11.66 3.93 21.12
C GLY A 206 -10.88 2.97 22.02
N GLY A 207 -9.58 2.79 21.75
CA GLY A 207 -8.71 1.98 22.59
C GLY A 207 -8.44 2.61 23.96
N GLU A 208 -8.29 3.93 24.05
CA GLU A 208 -8.16 4.67 25.30
C GLU A 208 -9.45 4.61 26.11
N TRP A 209 -10.58 4.81 25.48
CA TRP A 209 -11.90 4.67 26.09
C TRP A 209 -12.11 3.30 26.73
N LYS A 210 -11.68 2.23 26.08
CA LYS A 210 -11.73 0.87 26.62
C LYS A 210 -10.63 0.55 27.65
N GLY A 211 -9.71 1.46 27.92
CA GLY A 211 -8.57 1.22 28.80
C GLY A 211 -7.54 0.21 28.24
N ILE A 212 -7.56 -0.05 26.92
CA ILE A 212 -6.62 -0.97 26.25
C ILE A 212 -5.33 -0.23 25.87
N LEU A 213 -5.40 1.09 25.67
CA LEU A 213 -4.30 1.95 25.28
C LEU A 213 -4.03 2.99 26.37
N ASP A 214 -2.75 3.20 26.66
CA ASP A 214 -2.31 4.31 27.49
C ASP A 214 -2.41 5.63 26.72
N ALA A 215 -3.09 6.62 27.26
CA ALA A 215 -3.25 7.93 26.67
C ALA A 215 -1.92 8.64 26.40
N ASP A 216 -0.90 8.38 27.23
CA ASP A 216 0.42 8.99 27.20
C ASP A 216 1.48 8.11 26.48
N ALA A 217 1.10 6.94 25.98
CA ALA A 217 2.03 6.09 25.25
C ALA A 217 2.56 6.82 24.00
N PRO A 218 3.89 6.87 23.78
CA PRO A 218 4.44 7.50 22.60
C PRO A 218 3.86 6.83 21.34
N ARG A 219 3.27 7.64 20.46
CA ARG A 219 2.69 7.17 19.19
C ARG A 219 3.71 6.30 18.47
N LYS A 220 3.39 5.03 18.20
CA LYS A 220 4.11 4.31 17.15
C LYS A 220 4.03 5.17 15.88
N PRO A 221 5.15 5.38 15.13
CA PRO A 221 5.11 6.07 13.85
C PRO A 221 3.92 5.50 13.07
N GLY A 222 3.02 6.36 12.57
CA GLY A 222 1.73 5.96 12.02
C GLY A 222 1.87 4.79 11.05
N ASP A 223 0.96 3.83 11.12
CA ASP A 223 0.95 2.70 10.18
C ASP A 223 0.81 3.29 8.77
N VAL A 224 1.80 3.04 7.91
CA VAL A 224 1.86 3.55 6.54
C VAL A 224 0.59 3.24 5.77
N VAL A 225 0.02 2.05 5.98
CA VAL A 225 -1.21 1.60 5.31
C VAL A 225 -2.41 2.43 5.76
N VAL A 226 -2.55 2.67 7.06
CA VAL A 226 -3.65 3.49 7.60
C VAL A 226 -3.53 4.93 7.09
N SER A 227 -2.33 5.51 7.11
CA SER A 227 -2.12 6.88 6.60
C SER A 227 -2.43 7.00 5.11
N ALA A 228 -2.07 6.00 4.30
CA ALA A 228 -2.38 5.96 2.88
C ALA A 228 -3.90 5.75 2.64
N ALA A 229 -4.55 4.92 3.45
CA ALA A 229 -6.00 4.72 3.39
C ALA A 229 -6.77 6.00 3.73
N GLU A 230 -6.35 6.72 4.76
CA GLU A 230 -6.94 8.02 5.11
C GLU A 230 -6.75 9.06 4.01
N ALA A 231 -5.58 9.10 3.39
CA ALA A 231 -5.32 9.98 2.24
C ALA A 231 -6.25 9.64 1.08
N PHE A 232 -6.41 8.36 0.76
CA PHE A 232 -7.30 7.87 -0.29
C PHE A 232 -8.77 8.23 0.00
N VAL A 233 -9.27 7.89 1.19
CA VAL A 233 -10.66 8.18 1.60
C VAL A 233 -10.91 9.70 1.60
N THR A 234 -9.97 10.49 2.10
CA THR A 234 -10.10 11.96 2.11
C THR A 234 -10.18 12.54 0.69
N ALA A 235 -9.47 11.93 -0.27
CA ALA A 235 -9.44 12.42 -1.64
C ALA A 235 -10.69 12.05 -2.44
N TYR A 236 -11.25 10.84 -2.25
CA TYR A 236 -12.21 10.27 -3.19
C TYR A 236 -13.55 9.85 -2.58
N TRP A 237 -13.70 9.76 -1.25
CA TRP A 237 -14.96 9.33 -0.66
C TRP A 237 -16.04 10.41 -0.74
N ASP A 238 -17.15 10.09 -1.43
CA ASP A 238 -18.39 10.86 -1.42
C ASP A 238 -19.35 10.23 -0.42
N CYS A 239 -19.45 10.84 0.74
CA CYS A 239 -20.31 10.33 1.81
C CYS A 239 -21.80 10.56 1.56
N THR A 240 -22.21 11.44 0.62
CA THR A 240 -23.61 11.62 0.28
C THR A 240 -24.16 10.47 -0.55
N ARG A 241 -23.30 9.87 -1.39
CA ARG A 241 -23.64 8.74 -2.25
C ARG A 241 -23.07 7.42 -1.70
N SER A 242 -22.24 7.48 -0.66
CA SER A 242 -21.49 6.35 -0.11
C SER A 242 -20.68 5.60 -1.18
N GLN A 243 -20.01 6.36 -2.04
CA GLN A 243 -19.25 5.87 -3.20
C GLN A 243 -17.92 6.61 -3.33
N PHE A 244 -17.02 6.05 -4.11
CA PHE A 244 -15.82 6.77 -4.53
C PHE A 244 -16.06 7.54 -5.83
N VAL A 245 -15.56 8.76 -5.88
CA VAL A 245 -15.46 9.54 -7.12
C VAL A 245 -14.16 9.20 -7.85
N LYS A 246 -14.18 9.29 -9.18
CA LYS A 246 -13.03 8.99 -10.04
C LYS A 246 -11.90 10.02 -9.86
N HIS A 247 -12.25 11.28 -9.73
CA HIS A 247 -11.33 12.40 -9.62
C HIS A 247 -11.58 13.20 -8.35
N LYS A 248 -10.51 13.61 -7.68
CA LYS A 248 -10.58 14.44 -6.47
C LYS A 248 -11.34 15.75 -6.73
N GLY A 249 -12.39 15.98 -5.93
CA GLY A 249 -13.21 17.20 -6.01
C GLY A 249 -14.17 17.27 -7.20
N LYS A 250 -14.37 16.17 -7.94
CA LYS A 250 -15.37 16.06 -9.00
C LYS A 250 -16.52 15.13 -8.60
N ASN A 251 -17.62 15.15 -9.38
CA ASN A 251 -18.83 14.38 -9.06
C ASN A 251 -18.96 13.07 -9.84
N GLU A 252 -18.01 12.76 -10.74
CA GLU A 252 -17.99 11.51 -11.49
C GLU A 252 -17.69 10.33 -10.57
N LEU A 253 -18.58 9.35 -10.52
CA LEU A 253 -18.36 8.13 -9.75
C LEU A 253 -17.33 7.24 -10.42
N LEU A 254 -16.60 6.51 -9.60
CA LEU A 254 -15.69 5.47 -10.07
C LEU A 254 -16.45 4.44 -10.90
N ASP A 255 -15.86 3.98 -12.00
CA ASP A 255 -16.46 3.06 -12.96
C ASP A 255 -16.92 1.75 -12.29
N TYR A 256 -17.85 1.03 -12.98
CA TYR A 256 -18.54 -0.13 -12.44
C TYR A 256 -17.58 -1.20 -11.87
N TRP A 257 -16.66 -1.69 -12.71
CA TRP A 257 -15.72 -2.74 -12.33
C TRP A 257 -14.60 -2.24 -11.38
N LEU A 258 -14.17 -0.97 -11.54
CA LEU A 258 -13.20 -0.34 -10.66
C LEU A 258 -13.74 -0.16 -9.24
N SER A 259 -15.05 0.02 -9.10
CA SER A 259 -15.74 0.05 -7.81
C SER A 259 -15.62 -1.26 -7.05
N ALA A 260 -15.63 -2.42 -7.74
CA ALA A 260 -15.42 -3.72 -7.09
C ALA A 260 -14.04 -3.83 -6.45
N HIS A 261 -12.99 -3.35 -7.13
CA HIS A 261 -11.62 -3.35 -6.56
C HIS A 261 -11.45 -2.38 -5.40
N ALA A 262 -12.09 -1.21 -5.45
CA ALA A 262 -12.11 -0.28 -4.33
C ALA A 262 -12.87 -0.87 -3.14
N TYR A 263 -13.92 -1.65 -3.38
CA TYR A 263 -14.65 -2.38 -2.37
C TYR A 263 -13.79 -3.47 -1.71
N GLU A 264 -13.11 -4.29 -2.51
CA GLU A 264 -12.14 -5.28 -1.99
C GLU A 264 -11.06 -4.63 -1.11
N MET A 265 -10.54 -3.47 -1.50
CA MET A 265 -9.57 -2.70 -0.72
C MET A 265 -10.14 -2.25 0.63
N LEU A 266 -11.41 -1.79 0.67
CA LEU A 266 -12.08 -1.46 1.93
C LEU A 266 -12.28 -2.68 2.82
N LEU A 267 -12.62 -3.84 2.25
CA LEU A 267 -12.75 -5.11 2.99
C LEU A 267 -11.42 -5.55 3.60
N ASP A 268 -10.33 -5.45 2.82
CA ASP A 268 -8.99 -5.75 3.33
C ASP A 268 -8.61 -4.83 4.51
N LEU A 269 -8.93 -3.53 4.39
CA LEU A 269 -8.74 -2.57 5.49
C LEU A 269 -9.60 -2.93 6.70
N ALA A 270 -10.87 -3.30 6.49
CA ALA A 270 -11.79 -3.69 7.57
C ALA A 270 -11.31 -4.93 8.33
N VAL A 271 -10.77 -5.91 7.62
CA VAL A 271 -10.21 -7.14 8.21
C VAL A 271 -8.89 -6.85 8.95
N ARG A 272 -7.99 -6.08 8.32
CA ARG A 272 -6.66 -5.80 8.89
C ARG A 272 -6.70 -4.80 10.04
N TYR A 273 -7.64 -3.86 10.01
CA TYR A 273 -7.78 -2.77 10.98
C TYR A 273 -9.21 -2.72 11.55
N PRO A 274 -9.65 -3.74 12.29
CA PRO A 274 -11.04 -3.88 12.74
C PRO A 274 -11.50 -2.83 13.76
N ARG A 275 -10.59 -1.97 14.24
CA ARG A 275 -10.86 -0.85 15.13
C ARG A 275 -11.10 0.48 14.41
N ASN A 276 -10.91 0.51 13.09
CA ASN A 276 -11.25 1.66 12.25
C ASN A 276 -12.66 1.47 11.67
N ASP A 277 -13.26 2.52 11.17
CA ASP A 277 -14.60 2.50 10.57
C ASP A 277 -14.66 2.01 9.11
N PHE A 278 -13.60 1.37 8.63
CA PHE A 278 -13.56 0.79 7.27
C PHE A 278 -14.65 -0.27 7.04
N ARG A 279 -15.02 -1.01 8.07
CA ARG A 279 -16.13 -1.97 7.97
C ARG A 279 -17.45 -1.26 7.70
N SER A 280 -17.79 -0.23 8.47
CA SER A 280 -18.99 0.57 8.25
C SER A 280 -18.98 1.25 6.90
N MET A 281 -17.79 1.71 6.45
CA MET A 281 -17.66 2.25 5.09
C MET A 281 -17.92 1.19 4.01
N ALA A 282 -17.47 -0.05 4.21
CA ALA A 282 -17.73 -1.13 3.26
C ALA A 282 -19.23 -1.48 3.20
N GLU A 283 -19.92 -1.51 4.34
CA GLU A 283 -21.38 -1.67 4.41
C GLU A 283 -22.10 -0.54 3.65
N MET A 284 -21.75 0.71 3.94
CA MET A 284 -22.32 1.89 3.24
C MET A 284 -22.01 1.88 1.75
N PHE A 285 -20.80 1.45 1.36
CA PHE A 285 -20.37 1.42 -0.03
C PHE A 285 -21.20 0.43 -0.85
N PHE A 286 -21.47 -0.75 -0.34
CA PHE A 286 -22.31 -1.75 -1.02
C PHE A 286 -23.72 -1.20 -1.27
N ASP A 287 -24.37 -0.64 -0.24
CA ASP A 287 -25.70 -0.06 -0.36
C ASP A 287 -25.73 1.12 -1.35
N GLY A 288 -24.74 2.00 -1.25
CA GLY A 288 -24.58 3.13 -2.15
C GLY A 288 -24.36 2.70 -3.61
N PHE A 289 -23.57 1.64 -3.83
CA PHE A 289 -23.35 1.08 -5.17
C PHE A 289 -24.65 0.53 -5.77
N LYS A 290 -25.38 -0.27 -5.00
CA LYS A 290 -26.69 -0.78 -5.45
C LYS A 290 -27.67 0.34 -5.79
N ALA A 291 -27.71 1.39 -4.97
CA ALA A 291 -28.56 2.55 -5.23
C ALA A 291 -28.15 3.33 -6.50
N ALA A 292 -26.85 3.45 -6.77
CA ALA A 292 -26.31 4.23 -7.89
C ALA A 292 -26.35 3.48 -9.22
N ARG A 293 -26.16 2.16 -9.22
CA ARG A 293 -25.99 1.34 -10.43
C ARG A 293 -27.20 0.48 -10.80
N GLY A 294 -28.15 0.31 -9.89
CA GLY A 294 -29.37 -0.47 -10.14
C GLY A 294 -29.13 -1.96 -10.33
N ASP A 295 -29.87 -2.55 -11.27
CA ASP A 295 -29.80 -4.00 -11.54
C ASP A 295 -28.57 -4.32 -12.39
N TRP A 296 -27.75 -5.27 -11.94
CA TRP A 296 -26.55 -5.74 -12.62
C TRP A 296 -26.83 -6.30 -14.04
N ARG A 297 -28.06 -6.72 -14.31
CA ARG A 297 -28.48 -7.24 -15.64
C ARG A 297 -28.41 -6.19 -16.74
N ALA A 298 -28.33 -4.92 -16.38
CA ALA A 298 -28.11 -3.82 -17.32
C ALA A 298 -26.67 -3.69 -17.81
N ASN A 299 -25.71 -4.34 -17.15
CA ASN A 299 -24.31 -4.35 -17.56
C ASN A 299 -24.03 -5.46 -18.57
N GLU A 300 -23.53 -5.08 -19.73
CA GLU A 300 -23.22 -6.01 -20.81
C GLU A 300 -21.83 -6.68 -20.72
N PHE A 301 -20.94 -6.17 -19.85
CA PHE A 301 -19.59 -6.67 -19.69
C PHE A 301 -19.54 -7.80 -18.64
N ASN A 302 -19.16 -8.98 -19.07
CA ASN A 302 -19.14 -10.16 -18.20
C ASN A 302 -18.00 -10.11 -17.15
N ASP A 303 -16.88 -9.51 -17.49
CA ASP A 303 -15.78 -9.28 -16.53
C ASP A 303 -16.20 -8.31 -15.41
N ASP A 304 -16.95 -7.26 -15.72
CA ASP A 304 -17.52 -6.35 -14.72
C ASP A 304 -18.35 -7.10 -13.67
N LEU A 305 -19.21 -8.02 -14.12
CA LEU A 305 -20.01 -8.85 -13.22
C LEU A 305 -19.14 -9.79 -12.38
N LEU A 306 -18.11 -10.38 -12.99
CA LEU A 306 -17.23 -11.33 -12.33
C LEU A 306 -16.36 -10.66 -11.25
N TRP A 307 -15.94 -9.41 -11.45
CA TRP A 307 -15.27 -8.65 -10.40
C TRP A 307 -16.18 -8.43 -9.18
N TRP A 308 -17.46 -8.20 -9.40
CA TRP A 308 -18.44 -8.09 -8.31
C TRP A 308 -18.73 -9.43 -7.65
N VAL A 309 -18.79 -10.54 -8.39
CA VAL A 309 -18.91 -11.90 -7.78
C VAL A 309 -17.72 -12.15 -6.82
N ILE A 310 -16.50 -11.82 -7.23
CA ILE A 310 -15.32 -11.97 -6.38
C ILE A 310 -15.42 -11.09 -5.14
N ALA A 311 -15.74 -9.80 -5.31
CA ALA A 311 -15.86 -8.84 -4.22
C ALA A 311 -16.97 -9.23 -3.23
N ASP A 312 -18.13 -9.67 -3.70
CA ASP A 312 -19.25 -10.13 -2.88
C ASP A 312 -18.90 -11.43 -2.09
N CYS A 313 -18.16 -12.35 -2.72
CA CYS A 313 -17.65 -13.54 -2.04
C CYS A 313 -16.65 -13.18 -0.92
N HIS A 314 -15.81 -12.18 -1.12
CA HIS A 314 -14.90 -11.68 -0.07
C HIS A 314 -15.65 -10.89 1.00
N ALA A 315 -16.68 -10.15 0.64
CA ALA A 315 -17.48 -9.36 1.57
C ALA A 315 -18.38 -10.22 2.47
N TYR A 316 -18.95 -11.30 1.94
CA TYR A 316 -19.91 -12.13 2.68
C TYR A 316 -19.40 -12.64 4.03
N PRO A 317 -18.20 -13.25 4.17
CA PRO A 317 -17.68 -13.69 5.46
C PRO A 317 -17.36 -12.52 6.41
N VAL A 318 -17.10 -11.33 5.90
CA VAL A 318 -16.75 -10.13 6.69
C VAL A 318 -18.04 -9.46 7.20
N LEU A 319 -18.97 -9.16 6.32
CA LEU A 319 -20.17 -8.35 6.63
C LEU A 319 -21.38 -9.17 7.07
N LYS A 320 -21.41 -10.47 6.72
CA LYS A 320 -22.52 -11.40 7.01
C LYS A 320 -23.86 -10.97 6.40
N ASN A 321 -23.83 -10.19 5.31
CA ASN A 321 -25.03 -9.76 4.58
C ASN A 321 -25.43 -10.82 3.54
N PRO A 322 -26.62 -11.47 3.67
CA PRO A 322 -27.07 -12.50 2.74
C PRO A 322 -27.26 -12.02 1.30
N ALA A 323 -27.51 -10.72 1.08
CA ALA A 323 -27.70 -10.14 -0.24
C ALA A 323 -26.43 -10.31 -1.10
N LEU A 324 -25.22 -10.22 -0.50
CA LEU A 324 -23.94 -10.42 -1.18
C LEU A 324 -23.86 -11.81 -1.83
N LEU A 325 -24.11 -12.85 -1.05
CA LEU A 325 -24.07 -14.23 -1.56
C LEU A 325 -25.15 -14.51 -2.59
N LYS A 326 -26.33 -13.90 -2.42
CA LYS A 326 -27.42 -14.00 -3.40
C LYS A 326 -27.00 -13.39 -4.74
N ASP A 327 -26.52 -12.16 -4.73
CA ASP A 327 -26.07 -11.44 -5.94
C ASP A 327 -24.93 -12.18 -6.64
N ALA A 328 -23.92 -12.63 -5.90
CA ALA A 328 -22.80 -13.40 -6.41
C ALA A 328 -23.28 -14.70 -7.12
N ARG A 329 -24.21 -15.42 -6.51
CA ARG A 329 -24.76 -16.66 -7.12
C ARG A 329 -25.54 -16.35 -8.39
N GLU A 330 -26.42 -15.35 -8.39
CA GLU A 330 -27.23 -14.99 -9.56
C GLU A 330 -26.35 -14.55 -10.73
N MET A 331 -25.35 -13.71 -10.51
CA MET A 331 -24.40 -13.27 -11.54
C MET A 331 -23.59 -14.46 -12.08
N MET A 332 -23.04 -15.31 -11.20
CA MET A 332 -22.23 -16.45 -11.64
C MET A 332 -23.08 -17.51 -12.37
N ASP A 333 -24.29 -17.77 -11.93
CA ASP A 333 -25.22 -18.69 -12.61
C ASP A 333 -25.59 -18.17 -14.01
N PHE A 334 -25.74 -16.85 -14.18
CA PHE A 334 -25.91 -16.22 -15.50
C PHE A 334 -24.67 -16.45 -16.38
N ILE A 335 -23.45 -16.23 -15.85
CA ILE A 335 -22.21 -16.45 -16.58
C ILE A 335 -22.09 -17.90 -17.04
N ILE A 336 -22.26 -18.86 -16.13
CA ILE A 336 -22.16 -20.29 -16.46
C ILE A 336 -23.22 -20.69 -17.46
N GLY A 337 -24.48 -20.25 -17.25
CA GLY A 337 -25.61 -20.71 -18.05
C GLY A 337 -25.77 -20.02 -19.41
N LYS A 338 -25.21 -18.82 -19.60
CA LYS A 338 -25.46 -18.01 -20.79
C LYS A 338 -24.19 -17.52 -21.51
N GLN A 339 -23.07 -17.38 -20.79
CA GLN A 339 -21.84 -16.79 -21.32
C GLN A 339 -20.69 -17.79 -21.51
N CYS A 340 -20.89 -19.03 -21.02
CA CYS A 340 -20.02 -20.16 -21.30
C CYS A 340 -20.70 -21.09 -22.31
N ASP A 341 -20.08 -21.29 -23.48
CA ASP A 341 -20.59 -22.18 -24.52
C ASP A 341 -19.45 -22.93 -25.22
N GLY A 342 -19.81 -23.88 -26.12
CA GLY A 342 -18.84 -24.65 -26.87
C GLY A 342 -18.18 -23.92 -28.05
N VAL A 343 -18.58 -22.66 -28.33
CA VAL A 343 -17.93 -21.87 -29.39
C VAL A 343 -16.49 -21.57 -29.01
N LEU A 344 -15.55 -21.68 -29.95
CA LEU A 344 -14.10 -21.63 -29.72
C LEU A 344 -13.58 -22.72 -28.76
N GLY A 345 -14.38 -23.73 -28.44
CA GLY A 345 -14.02 -24.84 -27.58
C GLY A 345 -14.22 -24.62 -26.08
N GLY A 346 -14.88 -23.53 -25.64
CA GLY A 346 -15.11 -23.20 -24.24
C GLY A 346 -14.75 -21.75 -23.92
N GLY A 347 -14.55 -21.43 -22.59
CA GLY A 347 -14.23 -20.09 -22.10
C GLY A 347 -15.44 -19.17 -21.96
N VAL A 348 -15.23 -17.93 -21.48
CA VAL A 348 -16.27 -16.93 -21.19
C VAL A 348 -16.21 -15.78 -22.17
N TRP A 349 -17.34 -15.42 -22.76
CA TRP A 349 -17.44 -14.24 -23.62
C TRP A 349 -17.20 -12.95 -22.82
N TRP A 350 -16.55 -11.97 -23.44
CA TRP A 350 -16.29 -10.67 -22.80
C TRP A 350 -17.59 -9.86 -22.63
N LYS A 351 -18.42 -9.83 -23.68
CA LYS A 351 -19.72 -9.13 -23.65
C LYS A 351 -20.88 -10.10 -23.84
N SER A 352 -21.98 -9.83 -23.15
CA SER A 352 -23.23 -10.55 -23.32
C SER A 352 -23.98 -10.16 -24.60
N SER A 353 -23.87 -8.91 -25.05
CA SER A 353 -24.50 -8.35 -26.23
C SER A 353 -23.74 -8.66 -27.53
N GLU A 354 -22.43 -8.86 -27.47
CA GLU A 354 -21.57 -9.06 -28.63
C GLU A 354 -20.58 -10.20 -28.37
N ARG A 355 -20.59 -11.18 -29.26
CA ARG A 355 -19.69 -12.35 -29.15
C ARG A 355 -18.41 -12.16 -29.97
N GLY A 356 -17.70 -11.03 -29.70
CA GLY A 356 -16.50 -10.65 -30.41
C GLY A 356 -15.23 -11.41 -30.02
N GLY A 357 -15.17 -11.92 -28.77
CA GLY A 357 -14.03 -12.64 -28.27
C GLY A 357 -14.19 -13.13 -26.83
N LYS A 358 -13.35 -14.10 -26.45
CA LYS A 358 -13.20 -14.62 -25.09
C LYS A 358 -11.90 -14.12 -24.52
N HIS A 359 -11.99 -13.30 -23.49
CA HIS A 359 -10.87 -12.53 -22.95
C HIS A 359 -10.36 -13.11 -21.64
N ALA A 360 -9.08 -12.92 -21.36
CA ALA A 360 -8.44 -13.34 -20.11
C ALA A 360 -9.09 -12.67 -18.89
N CYS A 361 -9.49 -11.38 -19.04
CA CYS A 361 -10.19 -10.62 -18.00
C CYS A 361 -11.58 -11.16 -17.62
N SER A 362 -12.20 -11.96 -18.50
CA SER A 362 -13.45 -12.66 -18.16
C SER A 362 -13.16 -14.09 -17.69
N CYS A 363 -12.25 -14.80 -18.37
CA CYS A 363 -12.03 -16.22 -18.11
C CYS A 363 -11.36 -16.50 -16.75
N TYR A 364 -10.25 -15.83 -16.42
CA TYR A 364 -9.57 -16.08 -15.13
C TYR A 364 -10.36 -15.57 -13.92
N PRO A 365 -10.96 -14.39 -13.94
CA PRO A 365 -11.90 -13.98 -12.89
C PRO A 365 -13.08 -14.94 -12.71
N ALA A 366 -13.63 -15.52 -13.78
CA ALA A 366 -14.69 -16.54 -13.67
C ALA A 366 -14.22 -17.79 -12.91
N VAL A 367 -12.97 -18.20 -13.13
CA VAL A 367 -12.39 -19.33 -12.36
C VAL A 367 -12.27 -18.96 -10.88
N ILE A 368 -11.76 -17.77 -10.57
CA ILE A 368 -11.63 -17.28 -9.19
C ILE A 368 -13.00 -17.22 -8.52
N ALA A 369 -13.97 -16.55 -9.15
CA ALA A 369 -15.34 -16.38 -8.67
C ALA A 369 -16.02 -17.75 -8.38
N ALA A 370 -15.90 -18.67 -9.31
CA ALA A 370 -16.46 -20.01 -9.16
C ALA A 370 -15.79 -20.80 -8.02
N CYS A 371 -14.48 -20.72 -7.86
CA CYS A 371 -13.77 -21.34 -6.74
C CYS A 371 -14.18 -20.76 -5.38
N GLU A 372 -14.37 -19.44 -5.28
CA GLU A 372 -14.86 -18.79 -4.07
C GLU A 372 -16.29 -19.23 -3.74
N LEU A 373 -17.20 -19.21 -4.72
CA LEU A 373 -18.57 -19.70 -4.53
C LEU A 373 -18.61 -21.16 -4.13
N TYR A 374 -17.79 -22.03 -4.73
CA TYR A 374 -17.68 -23.42 -4.30
C TYR A 374 -17.21 -23.52 -2.84
N SER A 375 -16.23 -22.74 -2.47
CA SER A 375 -15.69 -22.74 -1.09
C SER A 375 -16.73 -22.31 -0.05
N ILE A 376 -17.65 -21.39 -0.42
CA ILE A 376 -18.71 -20.89 0.46
C ILE A 376 -19.91 -21.83 0.49
N THR A 377 -20.31 -22.37 -0.67
CA THR A 377 -21.60 -23.06 -0.84
C THR A 377 -21.50 -24.58 -0.85
N GLY A 378 -20.34 -25.15 -1.23
CA GLY A 378 -20.15 -26.57 -1.51
C GLY A 378 -20.79 -27.07 -2.80
N ASP A 379 -21.42 -26.19 -3.61
CA ASP A 379 -22.11 -26.57 -4.85
C ASP A 379 -21.10 -26.89 -5.96
N ARG A 380 -21.06 -28.18 -6.33
CA ARG A 380 -20.08 -28.74 -7.27
C ARG A 380 -20.11 -28.13 -8.67
N LYS A 381 -21.27 -27.59 -9.11
CA LYS A 381 -21.37 -26.92 -10.40
C LYS A 381 -20.31 -25.82 -10.59
N TYR A 382 -19.98 -25.09 -9.50
CA TYR A 382 -18.99 -24.03 -9.54
C TYR A 382 -17.57 -24.58 -9.72
N LEU A 383 -17.20 -25.67 -9.04
CA LEU A 383 -15.90 -26.30 -9.21
C LEU A 383 -15.72 -26.91 -10.60
N GLU A 384 -16.79 -27.49 -11.15
CA GLU A 384 -16.82 -28.05 -12.51
C GLU A 384 -16.64 -26.93 -13.56
N ALA A 385 -17.38 -25.83 -13.41
CA ALA A 385 -17.23 -24.65 -14.26
C ALA A 385 -15.82 -24.05 -14.18
N ALA A 386 -15.29 -23.86 -12.96
CA ALA A 386 -13.92 -23.36 -12.76
C ALA A 386 -12.88 -24.23 -13.48
N SER A 387 -12.99 -25.54 -13.34
CA SER A 387 -12.07 -26.50 -13.96
C SER A 387 -12.12 -26.46 -15.49
N SER A 388 -13.33 -26.40 -16.06
CA SER A 388 -13.54 -26.32 -17.50
C SER A 388 -13.03 -25.00 -18.10
N ILE A 389 -13.37 -23.86 -17.47
CA ILE A 389 -12.93 -22.53 -17.91
C ILE A 389 -11.41 -22.42 -17.83
N TYR A 390 -10.79 -22.90 -16.73
CA TYR A 390 -9.34 -22.88 -16.58
C TYR A 390 -8.64 -23.72 -17.65
N ALA A 391 -9.12 -24.93 -17.91
CA ALA A 391 -8.55 -25.81 -18.92
C ALA A 391 -8.54 -25.13 -20.31
N TRP A 392 -9.65 -24.49 -20.68
CA TRP A 392 -9.73 -23.73 -21.92
C TRP A 392 -8.78 -22.53 -21.93
N SER A 393 -8.73 -21.75 -20.84
CA SER A 393 -7.86 -20.58 -20.72
C SER A 393 -6.38 -20.95 -20.82
N ARG A 394 -6.00 -22.05 -20.14
CA ARG A 394 -4.63 -22.57 -20.17
C ARG A 394 -4.20 -23.00 -21.58
N GLU A 395 -5.12 -23.56 -22.36
CA GLU A 395 -4.83 -24.01 -23.72
C GLU A 395 -4.75 -22.85 -24.72
N ASN A 396 -5.59 -21.82 -24.56
CA ASN A 396 -5.79 -20.79 -25.57
C ASN A 396 -5.12 -19.46 -25.24
N LEU A 397 -4.97 -19.14 -23.94
CA LEU A 397 -4.52 -17.82 -23.47
C LEU A 397 -3.25 -17.88 -22.60
N PHE A 398 -2.67 -19.05 -22.36
CA PHE A 398 -1.49 -19.19 -21.51
C PHE A 398 -0.30 -19.77 -22.28
N ASP A 399 0.82 -19.06 -22.27
CA ASP A 399 2.08 -19.58 -22.79
C ASP A 399 2.73 -20.52 -21.76
N LYS A 400 2.59 -21.81 -21.99
CA LYS A 400 3.09 -22.87 -21.09
C LYS A 400 4.62 -22.91 -20.96
N SER A 401 5.33 -22.21 -21.83
CA SER A 401 6.80 -22.14 -21.80
C SER A 401 7.33 -20.91 -21.08
N ALA A 402 6.61 -19.79 -21.17
CA ALA A 402 7.05 -18.50 -20.66
C ALA A 402 6.24 -18.01 -19.44
N GLY A 403 4.98 -18.42 -19.29
CA GLY A 403 4.08 -17.93 -18.24
C GLY A 403 3.34 -16.65 -18.62
N CYS A 404 3.44 -16.21 -19.86
CA CYS A 404 2.68 -15.07 -20.38
C CYS A 404 1.19 -15.42 -20.49
N VAL A 405 0.34 -14.45 -20.18
CA VAL A 405 -1.11 -14.55 -20.40
C VAL A 405 -1.50 -13.60 -21.52
N PHE A 406 -2.03 -14.16 -22.60
CA PHE A 406 -2.52 -13.42 -23.76
C PHE A 406 -3.89 -12.81 -23.46
N ASP A 407 -4.18 -11.65 -24.05
CA ASP A 407 -5.38 -10.90 -23.72
C ASP A 407 -6.68 -11.59 -24.15
N ALA A 408 -6.75 -12.04 -25.41
CA ALA A 408 -8.00 -12.55 -25.95
C ALA A 408 -7.81 -13.63 -27.05
N LYS A 409 -8.85 -14.45 -27.20
CA LYS A 409 -9.11 -15.20 -28.43
C LYS A 409 -10.37 -14.65 -29.08
N HIS A 410 -10.21 -14.02 -30.25
CA HIS A 410 -11.30 -13.43 -31.02
C HIS A 410 -12.20 -14.49 -31.67
N ALA A 411 -13.40 -14.07 -32.07
CA ALA A 411 -14.38 -14.94 -32.71
C ALA A 411 -13.88 -15.57 -34.04
N ASP A 412 -12.94 -14.91 -34.71
CA ASP A 412 -12.27 -15.43 -35.93
C ASP A 412 -11.14 -16.44 -35.60
N GLY A 413 -10.95 -16.78 -34.32
CA GLY A 413 -9.94 -17.71 -33.84
C GLY A 413 -8.55 -17.13 -33.62
N LYS A 414 -8.31 -15.85 -33.97
CA LYS A 414 -7.01 -15.20 -33.73
C LYS A 414 -6.82 -14.91 -32.26
N VAL A 415 -5.56 -15.02 -31.80
CA VAL A 415 -5.17 -14.73 -30.42
C VAL A 415 -4.46 -13.38 -30.37
N ASP A 416 -5.01 -12.45 -29.58
CA ASP A 416 -4.32 -11.23 -29.19
C ASP A 416 -3.29 -11.58 -28.11
N ARG A 417 -2.01 -11.42 -28.47
CA ARG A 417 -0.87 -11.76 -27.59
C ARG A 417 -0.42 -10.62 -26.68
N THR A 418 -1.19 -9.53 -26.60
CA THR A 418 -0.94 -8.47 -25.64
C THR A 418 -0.99 -9.03 -24.23
N CYS A 419 -0.04 -8.60 -23.37
CA CYS A 419 0.04 -9.05 -21.98
C CYS A 419 -0.23 -7.89 -21.04
N TYR A 420 -1.21 -8.04 -20.15
CA TYR A 420 -1.53 -7.10 -19.10
C TYR A 420 -1.24 -7.69 -17.72
N THR A 421 -0.77 -6.86 -16.78
CA THR A 421 -0.40 -7.31 -15.42
C THR A 421 -1.56 -7.96 -14.69
N TYR A 422 -2.79 -7.42 -14.81
CA TYR A 422 -3.97 -7.96 -14.15
C TYR A 422 -4.40 -9.33 -14.70
N ASN A 423 -4.23 -9.59 -16.00
CA ASN A 423 -4.50 -10.91 -16.59
C ASN A 423 -3.54 -11.97 -16.06
N VAL A 424 -2.25 -11.61 -15.94
CA VAL A 424 -1.24 -12.52 -15.34
C VAL A 424 -1.53 -12.74 -13.86
N GLY A 425 -1.91 -11.67 -13.13
CA GLY A 425 -2.30 -11.78 -11.72
C GLY A 425 -3.49 -12.70 -11.51
N THR A 426 -4.56 -12.52 -12.27
CA THR A 426 -5.75 -13.38 -12.14
C THR A 426 -5.49 -14.83 -12.55
N ALA A 427 -4.60 -15.07 -13.51
CA ALA A 427 -4.18 -16.45 -13.84
C ALA A 427 -3.44 -17.10 -12.65
N ILE A 428 -2.58 -16.36 -11.94
CA ILE A 428 -1.96 -16.82 -10.69
C ILE A 428 -3.06 -17.17 -9.66
N GLY A 429 -3.99 -16.26 -9.41
CA GLY A 429 -5.09 -16.45 -8.46
C GLY A 429 -5.98 -17.64 -8.77
N ALA A 430 -6.35 -17.82 -10.04
CA ALA A 430 -7.14 -18.94 -10.55
C ALA A 430 -6.41 -20.28 -10.33
N ALA A 431 -5.14 -20.35 -10.72
CA ALA A 431 -4.33 -21.53 -10.55
C ALA A 431 -4.16 -21.92 -9.07
N LEU A 432 -3.91 -20.95 -8.19
CA LEU A 432 -3.75 -21.21 -6.75
C LEU A 432 -5.03 -21.76 -6.10
N ARG A 433 -6.20 -21.23 -6.47
CA ARG A 433 -7.50 -21.69 -5.94
C ARG A 433 -7.82 -23.12 -6.40
N LEU A 434 -7.70 -23.39 -7.69
CA LEU A 434 -7.90 -24.74 -8.20
C LEU A 434 -6.86 -25.73 -7.64
N GLY A 435 -5.60 -25.35 -7.55
CA GLY A 435 -4.57 -26.17 -6.92
C GLY A 435 -4.83 -26.46 -5.44
N LYS A 436 -5.44 -25.54 -4.70
CA LYS A 436 -5.87 -25.74 -3.31
C LYS A 436 -7.07 -26.71 -3.21
N LEU A 437 -8.06 -26.54 -4.08
CA LEU A 437 -9.31 -27.32 -4.05
C LEU A 437 -9.13 -28.74 -4.60
N THR A 438 -8.27 -28.95 -5.62
CA THR A 438 -8.10 -30.24 -6.29
C THR A 438 -6.87 -31.02 -5.81
N GLY A 439 -5.89 -30.37 -5.19
CA GLY A 439 -4.62 -30.98 -4.81
C GLY A 439 -3.64 -31.20 -5.97
N ALA A 440 -4.00 -30.86 -7.21
CA ALA A 440 -3.18 -31.12 -8.39
C ALA A 440 -1.97 -30.16 -8.47
N LYS A 441 -0.77 -30.72 -8.68
CA LYS A 441 0.50 -29.95 -8.66
C LYS A 441 0.66 -29.00 -9.83
N GLY A 442 0.18 -29.35 -11.03
CA GLY A 442 0.35 -28.56 -12.26
C GLY A 442 -0.17 -27.12 -12.14
N PHE A 443 -1.20 -26.87 -11.33
CA PHE A 443 -1.69 -25.52 -11.08
C PHE A 443 -0.66 -24.64 -10.34
N ARG A 444 0.11 -25.22 -9.41
CA ARG A 444 1.17 -24.47 -8.71
C ARG A 444 2.35 -24.15 -9.63
N GLU A 445 2.61 -25.00 -10.60
CA GLU A 445 3.64 -24.80 -11.63
C GLU A 445 3.23 -23.67 -12.57
N ASP A 446 1.98 -23.65 -13.04
CA ASP A 446 1.43 -22.56 -13.85
C ASP A 446 1.49 -21.22 -13.07
N ALA A 447 1.09 -21.21 -11.79
CA ALA A 447 1.16 -20.02 -10.95
C ALA A 447 2.60 -19.51 -10.77
N ALA A 448 3.56 -20.40 -10.59
CA ALA A 448 4.97 -20.04 -10.44
C ALA A 448 5.52 -19.44 -11.74
N LEU A 449 5.22 -20.06 -12.88
CA LEU A 449 5.65 -19.58 -14.19
C LEU A 449 5.07 -18.20 -14.52
N ALA A 450 3.77 -17.98 -14.24
CA ALA A 450 3.11 -16.69 -14.39
C ALA A 450 3.69 -15.61 -13.44
N ALA A 451 3.97 -15.98 -12.18
CA ALA A 451 4.60 -15.07 -11.23
C ALA A 451 6.02 -14.65 -11.66
N ASP A 452 6.81 -15.58 -12.18
CA ASP A 452 8.12 -15.26 -12.73
C ASP A 452 8.01 -14.35 -13.97
N TRP A 453 7.07 -14.60 -14.87
CA TRP A 453 6.82 -13.71 -16.01
C TRP A 453 6.45 -12.29 -15.55
N LEU A 454 5.56 -12.17 -14.58
CA LEU A 454 5.12 -10.87 -14.03
C LEU A 454 6.31 -10.09 -13.47
N MET A 455 7.14 -10.72 -12.66
CA MET A 455 8.28 -10.08 -12.03
C MET A 455 9.41 -9.76 -13.02
N ASP A 456 9.62 -10.60 -14.03
CA ASP A 456 10.77 -10.49 -14.93
C ASP A 456 10.49 -9.64 -16.18
N ARG A 457 9.27 -9.73 -16.71
CA ARG A 457 8.93 -9.16 -18.02
C ARG A 457 8.04 -7.93 -17.95
N MET A 458 7.31 -7.75 -16.83
CA MET A 458 6.37 -6.65 -16.67
C MET A 458 6.87 -5.58 -15.68
N SER A 459 8.16 -5.61 -15.38
CA SER A 459 8.84 -4.65 -14.52
C SER A 459 9.73 -3.70 -15.31
N ARG A 460 9.97 -2.52 -14.73
CA ARG A 460 11.03 -1.59 -15.09
C ARG A 460 12.03 -1.59 -13.93
N GLY A 461 13.20 -2.19 -14.15
CA GLY A 461 14.06 -2.55 -13.05
C GLY A 461 13.40 -3.59 -12.13
N GLU A 462 13.30 -3.27 -10.86
CA GLU A 462 12.64 -4.14 -9.86
C GLU A 462 11.20 -3.70 -9.55
N VAL A 463 10.67 -2.71 -10.26
CA VAL A 463 9.34 -2.12 -10.00
C VAL A 463 8.40 -2.45 -11.14
N MET A 464 7.20 -2.89 -10.81
CA MET A 464 6.14 -3.18 -11.78
C MET A 464 5.85 -1.94 -12.62
N ARG A 465 5.85 -2.08 -13.95
CA ARG A 465 5.61 -0.95 -14.87
C ARG A 465 4.21 -0.41 -14.69
N GLY A 466 4.07 0.91 -14.59
CA GLY A 466 2.79 1.57 -14.67
C GLY A 466 2.14 1.40 -16.03
N ARG A 467 0.83 1.42 -16.06
CA ARG A 467 0.01 1.31 -17.28
C ARG A 467 -0.84 2.57 -17.52
N GLY A 468 -0.40 3.70 -16.97
CA GLY A 468 -1.13 4.95 -17.04
C GLY A 468 -2.29 5.01 -16.05
N GLN A 469 -3.25 5.86 -16.35
CA GLN A 469 -4.52 6.01 -15.63
C GLN A 469 -5.67 5.35 -16.41
N GLY A 470 -6.92 5.67 -16.11
CA GLY A 470 -8.06 4.91 -16.62
C GLY A 470 -8.00 3.47 -16.14
N ASP A 471 -8.40 2.53 -16.98
CA ASP A 471 -8.36 1.08 -16.67
C ASP A 471 -6.96 0.62 -16.28
N GLY A 472 -5.94 1.14 -16.95
CA GLY A 472 -4.53 0.82 -16.67
C GLY A 472 -4.09 1.13 -15.25
N GLY A 473 -4.73 2.10 -14.59
CA GLY A 473 -4.46 2.48 -13.21
C GLY A 473 -4.76 1.37 -12.20
N ALA A 474 -5.72 0.49 -12.48
CA ALA A 474 -6.10 -0.63 -11.61
C ALA A 474 -5.24 -1.88 -11.81
N PHE A 475 -4.66 -2.08 -12.99
CA PHE A 475 -4.06 -3.35 -13.40
C PHE A 475 -3.00 -3.89 -12.44
N ASN A 476 -2.13 -3.02 -11.95
CA ASN A 476 -1.07 -3.42 -11.05
C ASN A 476 -1.58 -3.77 -9.64
N GLY A 477 -2.62 -3.09 -9.16
CA GLY A 477 -3.28 -3.40 -7.89
C GLY A 477 -3.90 -4.80 -7.88
N ILE A 478 -4.54 -5.18 -8.99
CA ILE A 478 -5.09 -6.52 -9.17
C ILE A 478 -3.95 -7.56 -9.21
N ALA A 479 -2.90 -7.28 -9.96
CA ALA A 479 -1.76 -8.20 -10.08
C ALA A 479 -1.08 -8.47 -8.74
N VAL A 480 -0.84 -7.44 -7.92
CA VAL A 480 -0.15 -7.61 -6.64
C VAL A 480 -1.00 -8.36 -5.62
N ARG A 481 -2.34 -8.27 -5.67
CA ARG A 481 -3.25 -9.04 -4.81
C ARG A 481 -2.98 -10.53 -4.95
N TYR A 482 -2.99 -11.05 -6.17
CA TYR A 482 -2.78 -12.48 -6.42
C TYR A 482 -1.30 -12.90 -6.35
N LEU A 483 -0.38 -12.00 -6.66
CA LEU A 483 1.04 -12.25 -6.42
C LEU A 483 1.34 -12.38 -4.92
N ALA A 484 0.63 -11.67 -4.05
CA ALA A 484 0.78 -11.79 -2.61
C ALA A 484 0.29 -13.16 -2.09
N GLU A 485 -0.74 -13.72 -2.68
CA GLU A 485 -1.18 -15.10 -2.37
C GLU A 485 -0.07 -16.12 -2.73
N PHE A 486 0.55 -15.97 -3.91
CA PHE A 486 1.69 -16.78 -4.29
C PHE A 486 2.88 -16.56 -3.35
N ALA A 487 3.15 -15.32 -2.98
CA ALA A 487 4.23 -14.96 -2.06
C ALA A 487 4.08 -15.61 -0.68
N ALA A 488 2.88 -15.93 -0.23
CA ALA A 488 2.64 -16.63 1.04
C ALA A 488 3.10 -18.11 1.01
N LEU A 489 3.27 -18.71 -0.16
CA LEU A 489 3.72 -20.09 -0.31
C LEU A 489 5.23 -20.25 -0.02
N PRO A 490 5.72 -21.46 0.34
CA PRO A 490 7.16 -21.71 0.55
C PRO A 490 8.04 -21.27 -0.63
N GLN A 491 7.62 -21.56 -1.86
CA GLN A 491 8.35 -21.16 -3.08
C GLN A 491 8.20 -19.67 -3.45
N GLY A 492 7.32 -18.91 -2.78
CA GLY A 492 7.05 -17.51 -3.05
C GLY A 492 8.07 -16.51 -2.48
N ALA A 493 9.25 -16.97 -2.03
CA ALA A 493 10.24 -16.10 -1.39
C ALA A 493 10.68 -14.91 -2.26
N ARG A 494 10.84 -15.11 -3.58
CA ARG A 494 11.16 -14.06 -4.55
C ARG A 494 10.03 -13.05 -4.67
N ALA A 495 8.80 -13.51 -4.76
CA ALA A 495 7.62 -12.64 -4.83
C ALA A 495 7.45 -11.80 -3.54
N ARG A 496 7.78 -12.36 -2.36
CA ARG A 496 7.82 -11.58 -1.10
C ARG A 496 8.79 -10.41 -1.17
N GLU A 497 10.01 -10.63 -1.63
CA GLU A 497 11.00 -9.54 -1.75
C GLU A 497 10.60 -8.54 -2.84
N TYR A 498 10.04 -9.00 -3.95
CA TYR A 498 9.52 -8.14 -5.01
C TYR A 498 8.40 -7.21 -4.50
N LEU A 499 7.43 -7.73 -3.77
CA LEU A 499 6.36 -6.93 -3.17
C LEU A 499 6.90 -5.91 -2.16
N LYS A 500 7.88 -6.29 -1.33
CA LYS A 500 8.53 -5.35 -0.40
C LYS A 500 9.23 -4.21 -1.13
N ILE A 501 9.94 -4.51 -2.21
CA ILE A 501 10.64 -3.49 -3.01
C ILE A 501 9.63 -2.54 -3.61
N ASN A 502 8.59 -3.07 -4.28
CA ASN A 502 7.54 -2.25 -4.90
C ASN A 502 6.84 -1.36 -3.87
N ALA A 503 6.42 -1.91 -2.72
CA ALA A 503 5.75 -1.15 -1.69
C ALA A 503 6.63 -0.04 -1.08
N ARG A 504 7.91 -0.33 -0.80
CA ARG A 504 8.86 0.69 -0.31
C ARG A 504 9.13 1.77 -1.35
N THR A 505 9.23 1.40 -2.61
CA THR A 505 9.46 2.33 -3.71
C THR A 505 8.23 3.24 -3.89
N ALA A 506 7.03 2.68 -3.95
CA ALA A 506 5.80 3.46 -4.04
C ALA A 506 5.65 4.42 -2.85
N PHE A 507 5.93 3.95 -1.63
CA PHE A 507 5.90 4.79 -0.43
C PHE A 507 6.92 5.94 -0.48
N ALA A 508 8.14 5.69 -0.97
CA ALA A 508 9.17 6.71 -1.11
C ALA A 508 8.84 7.79 -2.15
N HIS A 509 8.02 7.44 -3.15
CA HIS A 509 7.58 8.32 -4.23
C HIS A 509 6.14 8.82 -4.07
N MET A 510 5.50 8.57 -2.94
CA MET A 510 4.21 9.18 -2.61
C MET A 510 4.28 10.71 -2.71
N ARG A 511 3.29 11.34 -3.30
CA ARG A 511 3.20 12.80 -3.32
C ARG A 511 3.03 13.35 -1.91
N LYS A 512 3.94 14.25 -1.50
CA LYS A 512 3.98 14.77 -0.13
C LYS A 512 2.77 15.62 0.25
N ALA A 513 2.16 16.27 -0.74
CA ALA A 513 1.04 17.20 -0.52
C ALA A 513 -0.23 16.49 -0.01
N ASP A 514 -0.50 15.26 -0.45
CA ASP A 514 -1.75 14.55 -0.14
C ASP A 514 -1.59 13.05 0.13
N GLY A 515 -0.38 12.51 0.06
CA GLY A 515 -0.12 11.10 0.37
C GLY A 515 -0.61 10.11 -0.69
N LEU A 516 -0.80 10.55 -1.93
CA LEU A 516 -1.25 9.70 -3.04
C LEU A 516 -0.10 9.24 -3.93
N CYS A 517 -0.21 8.05 -4.48
CA CYS A 517 0.72 7.50 -5.46
C CYS A 517 0.17 7.62 -6.88
N GLY A 518 1.05 7.92 -7.83
CA GLY A 518 0.75 7.92 -9.26
C GLY A 518 0.76 6.53 -9.89
N PRO A 519 0.59 6.46 -11.22
CA PRO A 519 0.57 5.20 -11.96
C PRO A 519 1.92 4.48 -12.00
N ASP A 520 3.03 5.22 -11.97
CA ASP A 520 4.39 4.71 -11.89
C ASP A 520 4.86 4.78 -10.44
N TRP A 521 5.08 3.64 -9.81
CA TRP A 521 5.43 3.57 -8.39
C TRP A 521 6.85 4.02 -8.06
N ASP A 522 7.70 4.16 -9.08
CA ASP A 522 9.07 4.65 -9.00
C ASP A 522 9.21 6.14 -9.40
N VAL A 523 8.08 6.83 -9.59
CA VAL A 523 8.04 8.25 -9.95
C VAL A 523 7.08 9.00 -9.04
N ALA A 524 7.56 10.04 -8.37
CA ALA A 524 6.69 10.92 -7.59
C ALA A 524 5.80 11.75 -8.54
N PRO A 525 4.47 11.73 -8.36
CA PRO A 525 3.58 12.56 -9.17
C PRO A 525 3.84 14.04 -8.93
N ALA A 526 3.82 14.84 -9.99
CA ALA A 526 3.94 16.28 -9.87
C ALA A 526 2.81 16.89 -9.02
N ASP A 527 3.08 17.99 -8.34
CA ASP A 527 2.04 18.76 -7.68
C ASP A 527 1.02 19.24 -8.73
N GLY A 528 -0.27 19.06 -8.44
CA GLY A 528 -1.35 19.37 -9.38
C GLY A 528 -1.67 18.28 -10.42
N PHE A 529 -0.89 17.20 -10.54
CA PHE A 529 -1.26 16.06 -11.36
C PHE A 529 -2.54 15.40 -10.80
N ASP A 530 -3.58 15.27 -11.65
CA ASP A 530 -4.84 14.68 -11.27
C ASP A 530 -4.70 13.15 -11.21
N ILE A 531 -4.54 12.61 -10.01
CA ILE A 531 -4.46 11.15 -9.79
C ILE A 531 -5.88 10.61 -9.71
N GLU A 532 -6.21 9.64 -10.54
CA GLU A 532 -7.50 8.96 -10.50
C GLU A 532 -7.58 7.95 -9.33
N ALA A 533 -8.79 7.76 -8.80
CA ALA A 533 -9.04 6.92 -7.62
C ALA A 533 -8.51 5.48 -7.79
N GLN A 534 -8.73 4.85 -8.95
CA GLN A 534 -8.25 3.49 -9.22
C GLN A 534 -6.72 3.40 -9.20
N THR A 535 -6.03 4.44 -9.67
CA THR A 535 -4.56 4.53 -9.63
C THR A 535 -4.05 4.58 -8.19
N ALA A 536 -4.66 5.43 -7.37
CA ALA A 536 -4.33 5.54 -5.95
C ALA A 536 -4.72 4.27 -5.17
N CYS A 537 -5.88 3.66 -5.49
CA CYS A 537 -6.34 2.39 -4.94
C CYS A 537 -5.35 1.25 -5.22
N SER A 538 -4.78 1.21 -6.44
CA SER A 538 -3.77 0.22 -6.84
C SER A 538 -2.54 0.23 -5.92
N ALA A 539 -2.02 1.41 -5.60
CA ALA A 539 -0.90 1.56 -4.68
C ALA A 539 -1.28 1.22 -3.22
N LEU A 540 -2.47 1.58 -2.78
CA LEU A 540 -2.96 1.21 -1.45
C LEU A 540 -3.14 -0.31 -1.33
N THR A 541 -3.64 -0.98 -2.38
CA THR A 541 -3.69 -2.44 -2.47
C THR A 541 -2.30 -3.05 -2.35
N LEU A 542 -1.29 -2.48 -3.02
CA LEU A 542 0.11 -2.91 -2.85
C LEU A 542 0.58 -2.79 -1.39
N PHE A 543 0.24 -1.72 -0.69
CA PHE A 543 0.62 -1.55 0.72
C PHE A 543 -0.08 -2.57 1.63
N LEU A 544 -1.34 -2.88 1.35
CA LEU A 544 -2.10 -3.93 2.03
C LEU A 544 -1.53 -5.33 1.79
N CYS A 545 -1.14 -5.61 0.55
CA CYS A 545 -0.54 -6.89 0.13
C CYS A 545 0.94 -7.02 0.52
N ALA A 546 1.58 -5.95 0.96
CA ALA A 546 2.99 -5.97 1.31
C ALA A 546 3.26 -6.91 2.50
N PRO A 547 4.29 -7.77 2.41
CA PRO A 547 4.64 -8.69 3.48
C PRO A 547 4.91 -7.97 4.80
N GLU A 548 4.62 -8.65 5.91
CA GLU A 548 4.87 -8.12 7.26
C GLU A 548 6.29 -7.60 7.40
N GLY A 549 6.46 -6.50 8.12
CA GLY A 549 7.75 -5.84 8.32
C GLY A 549 8.26 -5.04 7.11
N THR A 550 7.49 -4.91 6.03
CA THR A 550 7.90 -4.12 4.85
C THR A 550 8.27 -2.69 5.22
N PHE A 551 7.48 -2.05 6.04
CA PHE A 551 7.68 -0.66 6.48
C PHE A 551 8.36 -0.54 7.85
N SER A 552 8.68 -1.66 8.49
CA SER A 552 9.40 -1.67 9.75
C SER A 552 10.84 -1.22 9.58
N ARG A 553 11.44 -0.63 10.60
CA ARG A 553 12.88 -0.40 10.63
C ARG A 553 13.62 -1.73 10.55
N ARG A 554 14.76 -1.76 9.84
CA ARG A 554 15.61 -2.96 9.84
C ARG A 554 15.94 -3.35 11.28
N PRO A 555 15.96 -4.65 11.59
CA PRO A 555 16.34 -5.12 12.92
C PRO A 555 17.70 -4.57 13.36
N ALA A 556 17.87 -4.31 14.64
CA ALA A 556 19.18 -3.95 15.19
C ALA A 556 20.23 -5.00 14.79
N GLY A 557 21.42 -4.56 14.41
CA GLY A 557 22.49 -5.41 13.94
C GLY A 557 22.48 -5.80 12.46
N VAL A 558 21.38 -5.50 11.72
CA VAL A 558 21.36 -5.67 10.26
C VAL A 558 21.84 -4.39 9.59
N VAL A 559 22.96 -4.48 8.87
CA VAL A 559 23.58 -3.36 8.15
C VAL A 559 23.31 -3.52 6.66
N ARG A 560 22.74 -2.48 6.02
CA ARG A 560 22.60 -2.42 4.57
C ARG A 560 23.83 -1.83 3.94
N THR A 561 24.53 -2.62 3.15
CA THR A 561 25.71 -2.23 2.40
C THR A 561 25.39 -2.06 0.92
N MET A 562 26.07 -1.12 0.27
CA MET A 562 25.93 -0.88 -1.17
C MET A 562 27.31 -0.72 -1.80
N THR A 563 27.52 -1.26 -2.99
CA THR A 563 28.61 -0.86 -3.90
C THR A 563 28.01 -0.21 -5.14
N TYR A 564 28.61 0.91 -5.59
CA TYR A 564 28.11 1.63 -6.76
C TYR A 564 29.24 2.35 -7.49
N ASN A 565 29.62 1.85 -8.66
CA ASN A 565 30.43 2.62 -9.61
C ASN A 565 29.50 3.68 -10.22
N ILE A 566 29.82 4.95 -9.98
CA ILE A 566 28.97 6.07 -10.38
C ILE A 566 29.37 6.68 -11.73
N ARG A 567 30.36 6.15 -12.39
CA ARG A 567 30.97 6.68 -13.60
C ARG A 567 31.50 8.12 -13.40
N ASN A 568 32.72 8.38 -13.71
CA ASN A 568 33.33 9.69 -13.48
C ASN A 568 32.63 10.83 -14.27
N SER A 569 32.84 12.07 -13.86
CA SER A 569 32.15 13.24 -14.41
C SER A 569 32.79 13.77 -15.73
N HIS A 570 33.90 13.20 -16.19
CA HIS A 570 34.66 13.74 -17.32
C HIS A 570 34.37 13.04 -18.65
N ASP A 571 34.27 11.72 -18.65
CA ASP A 571 34.28 10.91 -19.86
C ASP A 571 33.03 11.10 -20.74
N ASP A 572 31.90 11.40 -20.15
CA ASP A 572 30.60 11.48 -20.84
C ASP A 572 30.08 12.91 -20.98
N ARG A 573 30.95 13.93 -20.83
CA ARG A 573 30.56 15.35 -20.94
C ARG A 573 29.86 15.67 -22.23
N GLY A 574 28.78 16.46 -22.15
CA GLY A 574 27.97 16.89 -23.28
C GLY A 574 27.01 15.83 -23.85
N SER A 575 27.16 14.56 -23.48
CA SER A 575 26.27 13.47 -23.89
C SER A 575 24.99 13.42 -23.07
N GLU A 576 24.09 12.48 -23.38
CA GLU A 576 22.92 12.16 -22.55
C GLU A 576 23.33 11.58 -21.19
N ASN A 577 24.52 11.04 -21.07
CA ASN A 577 25.11 10.44 -19.89
C ASN A 577 25.97 11.40 -19.05
N ASP A 578 25.99 12.68 -19.43
CA ASP A 578 26.70 13.72 -18.67
C ASP A 578 26.30 13.70 -17.20
N TRP A 579 27.30 13.83 -16.31
CA TRP A 579 27.10 13.83 -14.87
C TRP A 579 26.01 14.80 -14.39
N ALA A 580 26.02 16.02 -14.91
CA ALA A 580 25.04 17.04 -14.55
C ALA A 580 23.58 16.63 -14.89
N LYS A 581 23.39 15.77 -15.89
CA LYS A 581 22.07 15.29 -16.32
C LYS A 581 21.58 14.08 -15.55
N ARG A 582 22.44 13.31 -14.86
CA ARG A 582 22.10 12.03 -14.23
C ARG A 582 22.32 11.95 -12.72
N ARG A 583 23.02 12.92 -12.14
CA ARG A 583 23.41 12.90 -10.74
C ARG A 583 22.24 12.89 -9.75
N ASP A 584 21.16 13.60 -10.08
CA ASP A 584 19.96 13.64 -9.22
C ASP A 584 19.22 12.29 -9.25
N ASP A 585 19.13 11.65 -10.42
CA ASP A 585 18.58 10.31 -10.57
C ASP A 585 19.40 9.26 -9.82
N LEU A 586 20.74 9.40 -9.85
CA LEU A 586 21.66 8.54 -9.09
C LEU A 586 21.42 8.67 -7.58
N VAL A 587 21.30 9.89 -7.07
CA VAL A 587 20.99 10.15 -5.66
C VAL A 587 19.62 9.60 -5.28
N ALA A 588 18.61 9.71 -6.17
CA ALA A 588 17.28 9.13 -5.94
C ALA A 588 17.36 7.60 -5.78
N VAL A 589 18.13 6.91 -6.63
CA VAL A 589 18.38 5.47 -6.50
C VAL A 589 19.01 5.13 -5.14
N ILE A 590 20.05 5.85 -4.73
CA ILE A 590 20.70 5.60 -3.44
C ILE A 590 19.74 5.82 -2.27
N ARG A 591 18.99 6.93 -2.28
CA ARG A 591 18.02 7.26 -1.22
C ARG A 591 16.91 6.21 -1.12
N ALA A 592 16.40 5.72 -2.25
CA ALA A 592 15.38 4.66 -2.29
C ALA A 592 15.88 3.35 -1.65
N GLN A 593 17.17 3.04 -1.81
CA GLN A 593 17.77 1.86 -1.18
C GLN A 593 18.07 2.07 0.33
N GLY A 594 18.33 3.29 0.75
CA GLY A 594 18.60 3.66 2.14
C GLY A 594 19.78 2.86 2.75
N PRO A 595 20.96 2.81 2.11
CA PRO A 595 22.11 2.07 2.64
C PRO A 595 22.63 2.70 3.93
N ASP A 596 23.24 1.89 4.75
CA ASP A 596 23.94 2.34 5.97
C ASP A 596 25.41 2.64 5.69
N VAL A 597 25.99 1.89 4.74
CA VAL A 597 27.36 2.06 4.27
C VAL A 597 27.40 1.87 2.74
N ILE A 598 28.13 2.73 2.06
CA ILE A 598 28.27 2.75 0.59
C ILE A 598 29.74 2.74 0.22
N GLY A 599 30.13 1.88 -0.71
CA GLY A 599 31.37 1.94 -1.44
C GLY A 599 31.13 2.51 -2.84
N PHE A 600 31.69 3.65 -3.13
CA PHE A 600 31.62 4.30 -4.44
C PHE A 600 32.89 4.07 -5.25
N GLN A 601 32.80 3.97 -6.57
CA GLN A 601 33.92 3.89 -7.48
C GLN A 601 33.83 4.99 -8.54
N GLU A 602 34.97 5.34 -9.14
CA GLU A 602 35.17 6.40 -10.16
C GLU A 602 34.78 7.80 -9.68
N VAL A 603 34.88 8.06 -8.37
CA VAL A 603 34.48 9.35 -7.81
C VAL A 603 35.56 10.38 -7.97
N LEU A 604 35.36 11.39 -8.81
CA LEU A 604 36.21 12.58 -8.89
C LEU A 604 35.90 13.58 -7.77
N LEU A 605 36.77 14.54 -7.55
CA LEU A 605 36.63 15.49 -6.44
C LEU A 605 35.32 16.30 -6.49
N ASP A 606 34.95 16.79 -7.67
CA ASP A 606 33.70 17.54 -7.92
C ASP A 606 32.45 16.69 -7.60
N GLN A 607 32.49 15.42 -7.99
CA GLN A 607 31.40 14.48 -7.68
C GLN A 607 31.31 14.19 -6.18
N ARG A 608 32.46 14.02 -5.50
CA ARG A 608 32.52 13.78 -4.08
C ARG A 608 31.97 14.94 -3.28
N GLU A 609 32.38 16.17 -3.59
CA GLU A 609 31.87 17.38 -2.94
C GLU A 609 30.37 17.50 -3.11
N TRP A 610 29.87 17.31 -4.32
CA TRP A 610 28.44 17.34 -4.59
C TRP A 610 27.68 16.23 -3.83
N LEU A 611 28.19 14.99 -3.78
CA LEU A 611 27.58 13.89 -3.00
C LEU A 611 27.57 14.21 -1.50
N MET A 612 28.62 14.82 -0.95
CA MET A 612 28.65 15.23 0.46
C MET A 612 27.56 16.26 0.80
N GLU A 613 27.26 17.16 -0.13
CA GLU A 613 26.13 18.09 0.01
C GLU A 613 24.78 17.38 0.02
N GLN A 614 24.61 16.34 -0.81
CA GLN A 614 23.38 15.55 -0.88
C GLN A 614 23.18 14.62 0.34
N PHE A 615 24.27 14.12 0.93
CA PHE A 615 24.25 13.12 2.00
C PHE A 615 24.88 13.67 3.31
N LYS A 616 24.33 14.78 3.83
CA LYS A 616 24.80 15.46 5.05
C LYS A 616 24.77 14.59 6.31
N ASP A 617 24.00 13.51 6.31
CA ASP A 617 23.91 12.51 7.39
C ASP A 617 24.96 11.39 7.27
N TYR A 618 25.84 11.44 6.25
CA TYR A 618 26.93 10.50 6.07
C TYR A 618 28.31 11.15 6.33
N VAL A 619 29.25 10.32 6.72
CA VAL A 619 30.69 10.63 6.76
C VAL A 619 31.34 10.00 5.54
N PHE A 620 32.12 10.79 4.80
CA PHE A 620 32.87 10.30 3.64
C PHE A 620 34.31 10.05 4.00
N VAL A 621 34.89 8.94 3.50
CA VAL A 621 36.26 8.49 3.65
C VAL A 621 36.83 8.10 2.31
N GLY A 622 38.09 8.25 2.08
CA GLY A 622 38.83 7.85 0.89
C GLY A 622 39.54 9.01 0.22
N ASP A 623 40.75 8.75 -0.25
CA ASP A 623 41.59 9.69 -0.99
C ASP A 623 41.50 9.43 -2.49
N GLY A 624 41.82 10.43 -3.34
CA GLY A 624 42.07 10.25 -4.75
C GLY A 624 43.30 9.36 -4.97
N ARG A 625 43.32 8.62 -6.07
CA ARG A 625 44.41 7.66 -6.37
C ARG A 625 45.73 8.30 -6.81
N GLY A 626 45.72 9.62 -7.09
CA GLY A 626 46.94 10.39 -7.43
C GLY A 626 47.93 10.47 -6.29
N ALA A 627 49.17 10.88 -6.62
CA ALA A 627 50.27 11.01 -5.63
C ALA A 627 50.00 12.08 -4.56
N ASP A 628 49.15 13.09 -4.90
CA ASP A 628 48.72 14.17 -4.01
C ASP A 628 47.56 13.79 -3.10
N ARG A 629 47.04 12.58 -3.24
CA ARG A 629 45.86 12.05 -2.51
C ARG A 629 44.52 12.78 -2.81
N LYS A 630 44.53 13.71 -3.76
CA LYS A 630 43.35 14.52 -4.12
C LYS A 630 42.90 14.34 -5.56
N SER A 631 43.89 14.29 -6.46
CA SER A 631 43.65 14.16 -7.90
C SER A 631 43.23 12.77 -8.27
N ASP A 632 42.55 12.70 -9.43
CA ASP A 632 42.07 11.47 -10.02
C ASP A 632 40.93 10.80 -9.23
N GLU A 633 40.50 9.65 -9.65
CA GLU A 633 39.38 8.92 -9.04
C GLU A 633 39.67 8.41 -7.64
N SER A 634 38.64 8.41 -6.80
CA SER A 634 38.68 7.77 -5.50
C SER A 634 37.72 6.54 -5.44
N ALA A 635 38.10 5.59 -4.59
CA ALA A 635 37.20 4.52 -4.16
C ALA A 635 36.59 4.92 -2.81
N SER A 636 35.73 5.95 -2.83
CA SER A 636 35.19 6.57 -1.62
C SER A 636 34.24 5.65 -0.85
N ILE A 637 34.22 5.77 0.48
CA ILE A 637 33.26 5.13 1.39
C ILE A 637 32.39 6.23 2.02
N ALA A 638 31.09 6.00 2.09
CA ALA A 638 30.17 6.83 2.86
C ALA A 638 29.41 5.97 3.88
N PHE A 639 29.31 6.42 5.14
CA PHE A 639 28.56 5.70 6.18
C PHE A 639 27.74 6.63 7.06
N ARG A 640 26.60 6.16 7.56
CA ARG A 640 25.70 6.95 8.42
C ARG A 640 26.35 7.36 9.73
N LYS A 641 26.53 8.69 9.95
CA LYS A 641 27.16 9.26 11.14
C LYS A 641 26.37 9.02 12.44
N ASN A 642 25.05 8.91 12.36
CA ASN A 642 24.20 8.64 13.52
C ASN A 642 24.25 7.16 13.97
N ARG A 643 24.65 6.25 13.07
CA ARG A 643 24.70 4.81 13.33
C ARG A 643 26.09 4.30 13.68
N PHE A 644 27.12 4.79 13.02
CA PHE A 644 28.47 4.27 13.18
C PHE A 644 29.44 5.28 13.75
N THR A 645 30.47 4.73 14.43
CA THR A 645 31.73 5.42 14.77
C THR A 645 32.85 4.73 14.03
N ALA A 646 33.64 5.48 13.26
CA ALA A 646 34.86 4.94 12.67
C ALA A 646 35.95 4.86 13.76
N VAL A 647 36.40 3.64 14.05
CA VAL A 647 37.49 3.36 15.00
C VAL A 647 38.82 3.62 14.33
N ASP A 648 38.94 3.24 13.06
CA ASP A 648 40.05 3.48 12.18
C ASP A 648 39.56 3.65 10.74
N LYS A 649 40.30 4.41 9.93
CA LYS A 649 39.96 4.66 8.54
C LYS A 649 41.14 5.19 7.74
N GLY A 650 41.17 4.91 6.45
CA GLY A 650 42.27 5.39 5.60
C GLY A 650 42.16 4.92 4.17
N THR A 651 43.21 5.18 3.43
CA THR A 651 43.42 4.77 2.03
C THR A 651 44.81 4.25 1.84
N PHE A 652 44.94 3.16 1.08
CA PHE A 652 46.26 2.60 0.67
C PHE A 652 46.21 2.21 -0.81
N TRP A 653 47.38 2.13 -1.44
CA TRP A 653 47.50 1.84 -2.87
C TRP A 653 47.65 0.33 -3.11
N LEU A 654 47.04 -0.14 -4.19
CA LEU A 654 47.16 -1.54 -4.61
C LEU A 654 48.44 -1.72 -5.40
N SER A 655 49.55 -1.84 -4.66
CA SER A 655 50.90 -1.99 -5.22
C SER A 655 51.79 -2.75 -4.23
N GLU A 656 53.00 -3.09 -4.66
CA GLU A 656 54.05 -3.67 -3.84
C GLU A 656 54.48 -2.75 -2.68
N THR A 657 54.19 -1.46 -2.79
CA THR A 657 54.44 -0.43 -1.75
C THR A 657 53.12 0.29 -1.42
N PRO A 658 52.24 -0.36 -0.67
CA PRO A 658 50.87 0.12 -0.53
C PRO A 658 50.71 1.44 0.22
N ASP A 659 51.71 1.86 0.97
CA ASP A 659 51.72 3.12 1.71
C ASP A 659 52.34 4.30 0.93
N THR A 660 52.78 4.05 -0.34
CA THR A 660 53.31 5.06 -1.24
C THR A 660 52.24 5.58 -2.20
N PRO A 661 51.80 6.84 -2.08
CA PRO A 661 50.77 7.40 -2.91
C PRO A 661 51.16 7.43 -4.40
N GLY A 662 50.15 7.21 -5.28
CA GLY A 662 50.29 7.30 -6.74
C GLY A 662 51.01 6.13 -7.40
N LYS A 663 51.42 5.09 -6.65
CA LYS A 663 52.15 3.94 -7.21
C LYS A 663 51.19 2.95 -7.89
N LYS A 664 51.63 2.52 -9.10
CA LYS A 664 51.03 1.39 -9.81
C LYS A 664 51.66 0.08 -9.32
N GLY A 665 50.83 -0.98 -9.14
CA GLY A 665 51.32 -2.28 -8.77
C GLY A 665 51.08 -3.34 -9.83
N TRP A 666 51.94 -4.34 -9.93
CA TRP A 666 51.78 -5.56 -10.70
C TRP A 666 51.34 -5.35 -12.16
N GLY A 667 51.90 -4.30 -12.82
CA GLY A 667 51.58 -3.99 -14.23
C GLY A 667 50.23 -3.32 -14.44
N ALA A 668 49.65 -2.71 -13.44
CA ALA A 668 48.39 -1.99 -13.55
C ALA A 668 48.46 -0.82 -14.53
N ALA A 669 47.37 -0.58 -15.27
CA ALA A 669 47.26 0.53 -16.23
C ALA A 669 47.29 1.90 -15.54
N CYS A 670 46.76 2.01 -14.34
CA CYS A 670 46.73 3.23 -13.54
C CYS A 670 46.91 2.88 -12.03
N PRO A 671 47.24 3.87 -11.15
CA PRO A 671 47.22 3.65 -9.73
C PRO A 671 45.83 3.21 -9.28
N ARG A 672 45.73 2.25 -8.38
CA ARG A 672 44.46 1.79 -7.77
C ARG A 672 44.57 1.89 -6.26
N VAL A 673 43.46 2.20 -5.62
CA VAL A 673 43.40 2.40 -4.17
C VAL A 673 42.30 1.55 -3.55
N CYS A 674 42.52 1.23 -2.28
CA CYS A 674 41.45 0.74 -1.41
C CYS A 674 41.26 1.76 -0.29
N SER A 675 40.02 2.25 -0.14
CA SER A 675 39.59 2.95 1.05
C SER A 675 39.03 1.96 2.06
N TYR A 676 39.24 2.20 3.34
CA TYR A 676 38.74 1.34 4.40
C TYR A 676 38.21 2.15 5.59
N ALA A 677 37.29 1.55 6.34
CA ALA A 677 36.81 2.02 7.62
C ALA A 677 36.51 0.83 8.54
N ILE A 678 37.06 0.88 9.77
CA ILE A 678 36.68 -0.02 10.85
C ILE A 678 35.50 0.65 11.57
N LEU A 679 34.30 0.13 11.34
CA LEU A 679 33.03 0.74 11.79
C LEU A 679 32.49 0.00 13.01
N LYS A 680 32.24 0.74 14.11
CA LYS A 680 31.54 0.25 15.29
C LYS A 680 30.06 0.70 15.23
N ASP A 681 29.15 -0.22 15.20
CA ASP A 681 27.68 0.04 15.26
C ASP A 681 27.33 0.49 16.68
N LYS A 682 26.80 1.70 16.81
CA LYS A 682 26.41 2.32 18.09
C LYS A 682 25.28 1.57 18.79
N SER A 683 24.41 0.88 18.02
CA SER A 683 23.25 0.16 18.54
C SER A 683 23.60 -1.21 19.12
N THR A 684 24.63 -1.87 18.58
CA THR A 684 25.01 -3.23 18.97
C THR A 684 26.38 -3.30 19.65
N GLY A 685 27.22 -2.26 19.52
CA GLY A 685 28.60 -2.24 19.97
C GLY A 685 29.55 -3.08 19.14
N LYS A 686 29.06 -3.85 18.15
CA LYS A 686 29.87 -4.70 17.28
C LYS A 686 30.63 -3.87 16.26
N ALA A 687 31.85 -4.32 15.93
CA ALA A 687 32.71 -3.71 14.91
C ALA A 687 32.85 -4.63 13.70
N PHE A 688 33.03 -4.04 12.53
CA PHE A 688 33.35 -4.72 11.27
C PHE A 688 34.24 -3.85 10.40
N CYS A 689 35.00 -4.50 9.50
CA CYS A 689 35.82 -3.82 8.50
C CYS A 689 35.01 -3.62 7.24
N PHE A 690 34.92 -2.39 6.75
CA PHE A 690 34.39 -2.10 5.43
C PHE A 690 35.54 -1.63 4.53
N ALA A 691 35.76 -2.33 3.43
CA ALA A 691 36.76 -2.01 2.43
C ALA A 691 36.09 -1.79 1.08
N ASN A 692 36.57 -0.83 0.30
CA ASN A 692 36.06 -0.50 -1.02
C ASN A 692 37.19 -0.20 -2.00
N THR A 693 37.12 -0.77 -3.20
CA THR A 693 38.13 -0.58 -4.23
C THR A 693 37.52 -0.53 -5.64
N HIS A 694 38.32 -0.02 -6.58
CA HIS A 694 38.17 -0.20 -8.01
C HIS A 694 39.43 -0.82 -8.54
N THR A 695 39.43 -2.10 -8.89
CA THR A 695 40.65 -2.81 -9.32
C THR A 695 40.98 -2.52 -10.78
N ASP A 696 42.17 -2.95 -11.21
CA ASP A 696 42.67 -2.61 -12.55
C ASP A 696 41.87 -3.30 -13.67
N HIS A 697 41.56 -2.58 -14.74
CA HIS A 697 40.78 -3.09 -15.85
C HIS A 697 41.60 -3.83 -16.93
N VAL A 698 42.96 -3.78 -16.84
CA VAL A 698 43.87 -4.42 -17.80
C VAL A 698 44.58 -5.63 -17.19
N SER A 699 45.30 -5.44 -16.10
CA SER A 699 46.16 -6.46 -15.50
C SER A 699 45.37 -7.40 -14.58
N GLU A 700 45.24 -8.66 -14.97
CA GLU A 700 44.62 -9.71 -14.13
C GLU A 700 45.46 -9.94 -12.87
N LEU A 701 46.79 -9.92 -12.99
CA LEU A 701 47.70 -10.08 -11.84
C LEU A 701 47.52 -8.93 -10.83
N ALA A 702 47.37 -7.68 -11.31
CA ALA A 702 47.10 -6.54 -10.43
C ALA A 702 45.76 -6.65 -9.72
N ARG A 703 44.73 -7.17 -10.40
CA ARG A 703 43.42 -7.48 -9.77
C ARG A 703 43.61 -8.49 -8.65
N GLU A 704 44.21 -9.64 -8.94
CA GLU A 704 44.37 -10.73 -7.98
C GLU A 704 45.19 -10.30 -6.76
N LYS A 705 46.38 -9.76 -6.98
CA LYS A 705 47.27 -9.32 -5.91
C LYS A 705 46.71 -8.17 -5.09
N GLY A 706 46.05 -7.21 -5.78
CA GLY A 706 45.41 -6.08 -5.12
C GLY A 706 44.25 -6.50 -4.21
N MET A 707 43.36 -7.41 -4.67
CA MET A 707 42.25 -7.89 -3.87
C MET A 707 42.74 -8.73 -2.66
N LEU A 708 43.74 -9.55 -2.82
CA LEU A 708 44.34 -10.31 -1.71
C LEU A 708 45.01 -9.39 -0.69
N LEU A 709 45.72 -8.36 -1.13
CA LEU A 709 46.32 -7.33 -0.26
C LEU A 709 45.26 -6.62 0.58
N VAL A 710 44.08 -6.29 -0.02
CA VAL A 710 42.96 -5.70 0.73
C VAL A 710 42.56 -6.63 1.87
N ILE A 711 42.34 -7.91 1.60
CA ILE A 711 41.89 -8.88 2.62
C ILE A 711 42.93 -9.01 3.72
N GLU A 712 44.21 -9.11 3.37
CA GLU A 712 45.30 -9.19 4.32
C GLU A 712 45.36 -7.97 5.25
N ARG A 713 45.31 -6.77 4.69
CA ARG A 713 45.32 -5.53 5.48
C ARG A 713 44.10 -5.40 6.38
N MET A 714 42.89 -5.79 5.87
CA MET A 714 41.67 -5.74 6.68
C MET A 714 41.72 -6.71 7.87
N LYS A 715 42.34 -7.86 7.72
CA LYS A 715 42.57 -8.78 8.87
C LYS A 715 43.46 -8.15 9.94
N VAL A 716 44.51 -7.43 9.51
CA VAL A 716 45.47 -6.76 10.44
C VAL A 716 44.79 -5.55 11.10
N PHE A 717 44.25 -4.62 10.32
CA PHE A 717 43.64 -3.39 10.84
C PHE A 717 42.40 -3.67 11.69
N GLY A 718 41.56 -4.62 11.28
CA GLY A 718 40.35 -5.00 11.99
C GLY A 718 40.54 -5.92 13.18
N LYS A 719 41.79 -6.38 13.46
CA LYS A 719 42.08 -7.27 14.57
C LYS A 719 41.15 -8.47 14.66
N GLY A 720 40.81 -9.07 13.51
CA GLY A 720 39.89 -10.22 13.42
C GLY A 720 38.40 -9.86 13.29
N ALA A 721 38.03 -8.59 13.22
CA ALA A 721 36.63 -8.18 12.96
C ALA A 721 36.19 -8.67 11.59
N PRO A 722 34.86 -9.00 11.42
CA PRO A 722 34.33 -9.43 10.15
C PRO A 722 34.56 -8.41 9.03
N ILE A 723 34.80 -8.87 7.81
CA ILE A 723 35.08 -8.04 6.64
C ILE A 723 33.84 -7.98 5.73
N VAL A 724 33.49 -6.78 5.28
CA VAL A 724 32.65 -6.51 4.11
C VAL A 724 33.53 -5.82 3.08
N PHE A 725 33.73 -6.46 1.94
CA PHE A 725 34.61 -5.99 0.89
C PHE A 725 33.79 -5.73 -0.38
N THR A 726 33.71 -4.48 -0.79
CA THR A 726 32.92 -3.97 -1.91
C THR A 726 33.82 -3.42 -3.02
N GLY A 727 33.33 -3.40 -4.24
CA GLY A 727 34.01 -2.74 -5.34
C GLY A 727 33.53 -3.15 -6.72
N ASP A 728 33.99 -2.36 -7.69
CA ASP A 728 34.12 -2.78 -9.05
C ASP A 728 35.45 -3.54 -9.19
N HIS A 729 35.35 -4.86 -9.29
CA HIS A 729 36.54 -5.72 -9.30
C HIS A 729 37.04 -6.02 -10.71
N ASN A 730 36.42 -5.44 -11.74
CA ASN A 730 36.80 -5.61 -13.15
C ASN A 730 37.07 -7.07 -13.55
N CYS A 731 36.44 -8.03 -12.88
CA CYS A 731 36.55 -9.45 -13.18
C CYS A 731 35.23 -10.17 -12.95
N GLN A 732 34.99 -11.22 -13.71
CA GLN A 732 33.86 -12.11 -13.49
C GLN A 732 34.19 -13.19 -12.44
N GLU A 733 33.19 -13.83 -11.86
CA GLU A 733 33.38 -14.83 -10.79
C GLU A 733 34.13 -16.10 -11.21
N THR A 734 34.32 -16.29 -12.52
CA THR A 734 35.08 -17.40 -13.12
C THR A 734 36.56 -17.09 -13.32
N GLU A 735 36.97 -15.84 -13.19
CA GLU A 735 38.35 -15.39 -13.36
C GLU A 735 39.19 -15.58 -12.11
N ALA A 736 40.48 -15.72 -12.28
CA ALA A 736 41.44 -16.04 -11.23
C ALA A 736 41.34 -15.08 -10.00
N PRO A 737 41.21 -13.75 -10.16
CA PRO A 737 41.07 -12.84 -9.00
C PRO A 737 39.86 -13.15 -8.13
N ALA A 738 38.68 -13.37 -8.74
CA ALA A 738 37.44 -13.67 -8.01
C ALA A 738 37.50 -15.06 -7.34
N ILE A 739 38.12 -16.05 -8.01
CA ILE A 739 38.36 -17.37 -7.46
C ILE A 739 39.25 -17.31 -6.23
N ALA A 740 40.33 -16.51 -6.28
CA ALA A 740 41.28 -16.34 -5.17
C ALA A 740 40.56 -15.73 -3.95
N VAL A 741 39.78 -14.66 -4.14
CA VAL A 741 38.99 -14.04 -3.06
C VAL A 741 37.95 -15.00 -2.49
N SER A 742 37.30 -15.82 -3.33
CA SER A 742 36.26 -16.76 -2.91
C SER A 742 36.76 -17.86 -1.98
N LYS A 743 38.06 -18.07 -1.90
CA LYS A 743 38.68 -18.97 -0.90
C LYS A 743 38.70 -18.38 0.50
N LEU A 744 38.60 -17.07 0.63
CA LEU A 744 38.76 -16.33 1.90
C LEU A 744 37.47 -15.63 2.33
N LEU A 745 36.69 -15.13 1.39
CA LEU A 745 35.43 -14.41 1.59
C LEU A 745 34.35 -15.06 0.73
N ARG A 746 33.08 -14.81 1.06
CA ARG A 746 31.94 -15.33 0.35
C ARG A 746 31.25 -14.22 -0.46
N ASN A 747 30.88 -14.47 -1.70
CA ASN A 747 30.06 -13.58 -2.49
C ASN A 747 28.65 -13.47 -1.85
N ALA A 748 28.26 -12.27 -1.44
CA ALA A 748 26.98 -12.01 -0.77
C ALA A 748 25.77 -12.49 -1.57
N MET A 749 25.81 -12.34 -2.89
CA MET A 749 24.73 -12.80 -3.76
C MET A 749 24.55 -14.33 -3.75
N ALA A 750 25.64 -15.06 -3.73
CA ALA A 750 25.63 -16.53 -3.73
C ALA A 750 25.19 -17.14 -2.38
N VAL A 751 25.41 -16.40 -1.27
CA VAL A 751 25.07 -16.88 0.09
C VAL A 751 23.87 -16.17 0.70
N SER A 752 23.13 -15.41 -0.09
CA SER A 752 21.92 -14.71 0.35
C SER A 752 20.86 -15.70 0.82
N LYS A 753 20.24 -15.42 1.98
CA LYS A 753 19.15 -16.26 2.52
C LYS A 753 17.86 -16.17 1.70
N THR A 754 17.59 -15.01 1.12
CA THR A 754 16.49 -14.84 0.19
C THR A 754 17.00 -14.97 -1.25
N PRO A 755 16.18 -15.44 -2.20
CA PRO A 755 16.55 -15.44 -3.61
C PRO A 755 17.01 -14.04 -4.03
N PRO A 756 18.17 -13.91 -4.70
CA PRO A 756 18.65 -12.62 -5.15
C PRO A 756 17.68 -11.96 -6.14
N MET A 757 17.50 -10.65 -5.99
CA MET A 757 16.63 -9.84 -6.84
C MET A 757 17.43 -9.02 -7.85
N GLY A 758 16.74 -8.55 -8.89
CA GLY A 758 17.33 -7.73 -9.95
C GLY A 758 18.15 -8.52 -10.96
N PRO A 759 18.81 -7.82 -11.91
CA PRO A 759 19.58 -8.45 -12.97
C PRO A 759 20.84 -9.16 -12.48
N TRP A 760 21.29 -10.14 -13.25
CA TRP A 760 22.59 -10.75 -13.04
C TRP A 760 23.72 -9.77 -13.33
N ARG A 761 23.69 -9.10 -14.49
CA ARG A 761 24.77 -8.15 -14.87
C ARG A 761 24.79 -6.97 -13.90
N SER A 762 25.98 -6.49 -13.60
CA SER A 762 26.17 -5.22 -12.90
C SER A 762 26.74 -4.13 -13.82
N PHE A 763 27.48 -4.50 -14.87
CA PHE A 763 27.99 -3.57 -15.85
C PHE A 763 27.10 -3.51 -17.10
N THR A 764 26.64 -2.33 -17.47
CA THR A 764 25.75 -2.09 -18.60
C THR A 764 26.48 -1.49 -19.81
N GLY A 765 27.56 -0.72 -19.58
CA GLY A 765 28.24 0.07 -20.61
C GLY A 765 27.27 1.00 -21.33
N TRP A 766 26.31 1.59 -20.60
CA TRP A 766 25.22 2.43 -21.10
C TRP A 766 24.18 1.71 -21.99
N LYS A 767 24.33 0.40 -22.22
CA LYS A 767 23.42 -0.36 -23.09
C LYS A 767 22.11 -0.64 -22.39
N TRP A 768 21.04 0.01 -22.85
CA TRP A 768 19.69 -0.27 -22.45
C TRP A 768 19.28 -1.67 -22.89
N ARG A 769 18.50 -2.36 -22.04
CA ARG A 769 17.78 -3.59 -22.38
C ARG A 769 16.33 -3.44 -21.91
N ASP A 770 15.39 -3.79 -22.77
CA ASP A 770 13.97 -3.81 -22.39
C ASP A 770 13.68 -4.84 -21.30
N TRP A 771 14.58 -5.78 -21.15
CA TRP A 771 14.49 -6.85 -20.19
C TRP A 771 15.88 -7.31 -19.73
N GLU A 772 16.01 -7.54 -18.43
CA GLU A 772 17.22 -8.01 -17.78
C GLU A 772 17.09 -9.46 -17.31
N ARG A 773 18.14 -10.26 -17.49
CA ARG A 773 18.18 -11.63 -16.97
C ARG A 773 18.28 -11.63 -15.44
N PRO A 774 17.33 -12.31 -14.72
CA PRO A 774 17.33 -12.29 -13.26
C PRO A 774 18.53 -12.98 -12.63
N ALA A 775 19.06 -12.39 -11.55
CA ALA A 775 20.16 -12.95 -10.77
C ALA A 775 19.81 -14.34 -10.18
N ALA A 776 18.57 -14.52 -9.70
CA ALA A 776 18.13 -15.81 -9.17
C ALA A 776 18.20 -16.92 -10.23
N LYS A 777 17.81 -16.62 -11.48
CA LYS A 777 17.90 -17.57 -12.60
C LYS A 777 19.35 -17.86 -12.98
N ALA A 778 20.21 -16.82 -12.99
CA ALA A 778 21.64 -17.02 -13.26
C ALA A 778 22.27 -17.99 -12.23
N LEU A 779 21.98 -17.81 -10.94
CA LEU A 779 22.53 -18.64 -9.90
C LEU A 779 22.07 -20.10 -9.91
N SER A 780 20.98 -20.43 -10.57
CA SER A 780 20.54 -21.81 -10.77
C SER A 780 21.33 -22.55 -11.88
N LEU A 781 22.12 -21.80 -12.67
CA LEU A 781 22.94 -22.35 -13.75
C LEU A 781 24.38 -22.57 -13.30
N PRO A 782 25.14 -23.44 -13.97
CA PRO A 782 26.59 -23.58 -13.80
C PRO A 782 27.31 -22.25 -14.00
N ARG A 783 28.43 -22.02 -13.28
CA ARG A 783 29.20 -20.78 -13.37
C ARG A 783 29.63 -20.44 -14.80
N ALA A 784 30.06 -21.44 -15.56
CA ALA A 784 30.51 -21.23 -16.93
C ALA A 784 29.38 -20.71 -17.84
N GLU A 785 28.16 -21.20 -17.66
CA GLU A 785 27.02 -20.79 -18.49
C GLU A 785 26.56 -19.35 -18.19
N ARG A 786 26.43 -19.01 -16.91
CA ARG A 786 25.97 -17.66 -16.53
C ARG A 786 26.97 -16.54 -16.79
N ASN A 787 28.28 -16.88 -16.98
CA ASN A 787 29.35 -15.95 -17.24
C ASN A 787 29.95 -16.13 -18.65
N ALA A 788 29.25 -16.80 -19.57
CA ALA A 788 29.72 -17.01 -20.93
C ALA A 788 29.96 -15.66 -21.62
N PRO A 789 31.13 -15.46 -22.28
CA PRO A 789 31.39 -14.24 -23.04
C PRO A 789 30.34 -14.01 -24.11
N GLY A 790 29.77 -12.79 -24.15
CA GLY A 790 28.67 -12.45 -25.07
C GLY A 790 27.35 -13.14 -24.78
N GLY A 791 27.25 -13.87 -23.67
CA GLY A 791 26.02 -14.56 -23.25
C GLY A 791 24.91 -13.61 -22.81
N ASP A 792 23.69 -14.12 -22.78
CA ASP A 792 22.47 -13.38 -22.47
C ASP A 792 22.46 -12.68 -21.09
N PHE A 793 23.24 -13.20 -20.13
CA PHE A 793 23.29 -12.67 -18.77
C PHE A 793 24.13 -11.39 -18.64
N GLY A 794 25.08 -11.14 -19.54
CA GLY A 794 25.97 -9.97 -19.50
C GLY A 794 27.03 -10.04 -18.38
N SER A 795 27.80 -8.97 -18.23
CA SER A 795 28.97 -8.94 -17.33
C SER A 795 28.59 -8.53 -15.91
N ARG A 796 29.05 -9.32 -14.93
CA ARG A 796 28.96 -9.00 -13.51
C ARG A 796 30.37 -8.78 -12.97
N ILE A 797 30.68 -7.56 -12.58
CA ILE A 797 32.02 -7.15 -12.11
C ILE A 797 31.96 -6.40 -10.78
N ASP A 798 30.77 -6.00 -10.33
CA ASP A 798 30.57 -5.37 -9.03
C ASP A 798 30.12 -6.40 -8.00
N TYR A 799 30.80 -6.46 -6.87
CA TYR A 799 30.55 -7.46 -5.84
C TYR A 799 30.56 -6.87 -4.43
N ILE A 800 29.83 -7.57 -3.54
CA ILE A 800 29.95 -7.47 -2.11
C ILE A 800 30.42 -8.84 -1.61
N TYR A 801 31.64 -8.91 -1.07
CA TYR A 801 32.18 -10.09 -0.41
C TYR A 801 32.08 -9.92 1.10
N VAL A 802 31.83 -11.01 1.83
CA VAL A 802 31.70 -11.01 3.28
C VAL A 802 32.49 -12.14 3.92
N SER A 803 32.98 -11.94 5.14
CA SER A 803 33.62 -13.00 5.95
C SER A 803 32.68 -14.20 6.14
N PRO A 804 33.20 -15.44 6.27
CA PRO A 804 32.39 -16.66 6.40
C PRO A 804 31.35 -16.62 7.52
N GLY A 805 31.60 -15.94 8.64
CA GLY A 805 30.65 -15.80 9.76
C GLY A 805 29.51 -14.81 9.57
N VAL A 806 29.60 -13.92 8.56
CA VAL A 806 28.59 -12.90 8.31
C VAL A 806 27.36 -13.54 7.65
N LYS A 807 26.17 -13.26 8.19
CA LYS A 807 24.91 -13.70 7.60
C LYS A 807 24.43 -12.69 6.57
N VAL A 808 24.19 -13.13 5.33
CA VAL A 808 23.59 -12.30 4.30
C VAL A 808 22.09 -12.59 4.25
N ARG A 809 21.27 -11.64 4.70
CA ARG A 809 19.81 -11.78 4.72
C ARG A 809 19.21 -11.65 3.34
N SER A 810 19.69 -10.68 2.56
CA SER A 810 19.29 -10.43 1.18
C SER A 810 20.46 -9.85 0.39
N CYS A 811 20.47 -10.09 -0.93
CA CYS A 811 21.38 -9.42 -1.86
C CYS A 811 20.65 -9.16 -3.18
N ARG A 812 20.89 -8.01 -3.81
CA ARG A 812 20.27 -7.65 -5.09
C ARG A 812 21.12 -6.71 -5.92
N THR A 813 20.88 -6.72 -7.22
CA THR A 813 21.35 -5.70 -8.16
C THR A 813 20.17 -4.77 -8.46
N VAL A 814 20.39 -3.46 -8.42
CA VAL A 814 19.32 -2.46 -8.58
C VAL A 814 19.42 -1.84 -9.96
N SER A 815 18.43 -2.08 -10.82
CA SER A 815 18.40 -1.65 -12.23
C SER A 815 17.39 -0.52 -12.49
N THR A 816 17.19 0.38 -11.53
CA THR A 816 16.26 1.50 -11.66
C THR A 816 16.70 2.45 -12.77
N PRO A 817 15.89 2.66 -13.82
CA PRO A 817 16.19 3.59 -14.89
C PRO A 817 15.94 5.04 -14.46
N ARG A 818 16.43 5.98 -15.26
CA ARG A 818 16.08 7.40 -15.15
C ARG A 818 14.60 7.60 -15.47
N PRO A 819 13.87 8.43 -14.73
CA PRO A 819 12.43 8.63 -14.93
C PRO A 819 12.08 9.02 -16.37
N GLY A 820 11.11 8.30 -16.98
CA GLY A 820 10.64 8.55 -18.34
C GLY A 820 11.64 8.32 -19.47
N ARG A 821 12.79 7.69 -19.20
CA ARG A 821 13.87 7.47 -20.19
C ARG A 821 14.34 6.02 -20.18
N ASN A 822 14.76 5.52 -21.33
CA ASN A 822 15.44 4.23 -21.50
C ASN A 822 16.95 4.40 -21.26
N LEU A 823 17.31 5.01 -20.14
CA LEU A 823 18.68 5.32 -19.73
C LEU A 823 18.85 4.97 -18.24
N TYR A 824 20.08 4.64 -17.85
CA TYR A 824 20.43 4.39 -16.45
C TYR A 824 21.20 5.58 -15.84
N PRO A 825 21.18 5.76 -14.50
CA PRO A 825 21.95 6.81 -13.82
C PRO A 825 23.47 6.60 -13.86
N SER A 826 23.95 5.37 -14.12
CA SER A 826 25.34 4.99 -14.32
C SER A 826 25.42 3.88 -15.37
N ASP A 827 26.60 3.65 -15.94
CA ASP A 827 26.90 2.47 -16.76
C ASP A 827 27.09 1.18 -15.93
N HIS A 828 26.98 1.31 -14.61
CA HIS A 828 26.89 0.20 -13.66
C HIS A 828 25.57 0.23 -12.91
N PHE A 829 25.13 -0.95 -12.46
CA PHE A 829 24.07 -1.11 -11.50
C PHE A 829 24.65 -1.25 -10.07
N PRO A 830 24.08 -0.55 -9.08
CA PRO A 830 24.51 -0.78 -7.71
C PRO A 830 24.10 -2.17 -7.22
N VAL A 831 24.98 -2.77 -6.40
CA VAL A 831 24.67 -4.01 -5.68
C VAL A 831 24.43 -3.68 -4.21
N VAL A 832 23.35 -4.21 -3.64
CA VAL A 832 22.92 -3.96 -2.26
C VAL A 832 22.80 -5.27 -1.51
N ALA A 833 23.34 -5.33 -0.29
CA ALA A 833 23.16 -6.48 0.60
C ALA A 833 22.78 -6.06 2.02
N ASP A 834 21.88 -6.80 2.64
CA ASP A 834 21.58 -6.72 4.07
C ASP A 834 22.40 -7.79 4.81
N VAL A 835 23.38 -7.34 5.58
CA VAL A 835 24.32 -8.21 6.30
C VAL A 835 24.11 -8.12 7.81
N GLU A 836 24.37 -9.22 8.52
CA GLU A 836 24.26 -9.31 9.99
C GLU A 836 25.53 -9.97 10.55
N PHE A 837 26.12 -9.32 11.55
CA PHE A 837 27.38 -9.70 12.20
C PHE A 837 27.16 -10.48 13.49
#